data_19d31f184d65a2495ede21f19edcc867
#
_entry.id   19d31f184d65a2495ede21f19edcc867
#
_cell.length_a   1.000
_cell.length_b   1.000
_cell.length_c   1.000
_cell.angle_alpha   90.00
_cell.angle_beta   90.00
_cell.angle_gamma   90.00
#
_symmetry.space_group_name_H-M   'P 1'
#
loop_
_entity.id
_entity.type
_entity.pdbx_description
1 polymer ?
#
loop_
_entity_poly.entity_id
_entity_poly.type
_entity_poly.pdbx_seq_one_letter_code
_entity_poly.pdbx_strand_id
1 'polypeptide(L)'
;METETEEKVKIKLSGMTCASCALKIETKLKGLDGVGSSVVNFANEEATVAYDKKITNYDVFNKAISDLGYKASLAKMDLKVLDNISKEKFEVLGKQIEEIDGIHNIRQNFEALKFFIEFNELKLTEQEIFSRVKNFGYHIEKAAGAIDKEVEQHKKEMRYRLRLLIISLIFAAIISPINFIVPPTFTRNIILAILATANYGISGSFFLGGAYKSLKNKSTNMDVLIVLGTTTAYVYSLLTTFFISGEAFYDAMSMIFAFILVGKYLEHKTKGQASEAIKKLIGLQPKTATLFKDGKEFEIPIEEIEIGDKLIVRPGEKIPVDGRIFEGKTKIDESMITGESKYVKKLVEDKVIGATVNQTGLIKIVTEKIGKDTLLFQIIDFVKEAQARKGSRQRLADKVSNYFVPIVVIVAVGAFLYWFFIGVAGRPISIRLEIALLVFSSVVVISCPCALGLAIPTAIMVGTGKGAENGILMKGGDSLEAVNDINTIVFDKTGTLTVGKPKVSVIYSEIDLKNEGMSANDILYYAATAEMGSEHPIGQSIIEEANQRGLSLGSVVDFEAIPGKGIVTTVSGKKIHLGNEKLFEDNQIPLEKYKEKFNEFQQKGITTILISINNQVKGIIGISDKLKDQTPYALEELKKKGLNIYMLTGDNKQTAMTIGKELNLDENHVLAEVLPNEKALSIKKLQESSEDIHVAMVGDGINDAPALAQADVGIAIGSGTDVAIETADIVLMRGDLRNLVAAINLSRKTYRKMITNLFWAFIYNIIGIPLAAGLLYTLTGQFLPPYLAAIFMASSSVSVVTNALLLKRYEPRTKQQLEEMKLLTEERVIDPICGMEIIPSQSIEYKYKNKKYYFCSAGCEVEFKSNPEKYMNFDNIDPKLMHKQSESGNLVTDPVCGMVGKSEDWIEYEHEGKKYYFCNNSCLVEFKNDPDKYVENEKVIVNSNKKEVEEKVAKLKCVECGLEQDLPQHCGKPMHEEDDQLVCWMGSSCGTQPIPQHHGKNMKIIE
;
A
#
# COMPACT_ATOMS: atom_id res chain seq x y z
N MET A 1 -8.00 -20.83 -20.55
CA MET A 1 -9.28 -20.54 -21.23
C MET A 1 -10.35 -20.56 -20.15
N GLU A 2 -10.66 -19.40 -19.56
CA GLU A 2 -11.87 -19.24 -18.75
C GLU A 2 -13.03 -19.37 -19.72
N THR A 3 -13.91 -20.34 -19.48
CA THR A 3 -15.13 -20.49 -20.26
C THR A 3 -16.03 -19.28 -19.96
N GLU A 4 -16.60 -18.65 -20.97
CA GLU A 4 -17.50 -17.46 -20.94
C GLU A 4 -18.69 -17.57 -19.94
N THR A 5 -18.76 -18.62 -19.12
CA THR A 5 -19.86 -18.92 -18.20
C THR A 5 -19.47 -18.88 -16.72
N GLU A 6 -18.17 -18.76 -16.38
CA GLU A 6 -17.72 -18.79 -14.99
C GLU A 6 -17.84 -17.40 -14.34
N GLU A 7 -18.68 -17.29 -13.32
CA GLU A 7 -18.92 -16.07 -12.55
C GLU A 7 -18.31 -16.19 -11.15
N LYS A 8 -17.74 -15.10 -10.61
CA LYS A 8 -17.25 -15.03 -9.23
C LYS A 8 -18.21 -14.18 -8.38
N VAL A 9 -18.50 -14.66 -7.18
CA VAL A 9 -19.29 -13.92 -6.19
C VAL A 9 -18.57 -13.87 -4.85
N LYS A 10 -18.62 -12.71 -4.21
CA LYS A 10 -18.08 -12.49 -2.86
C LYS A 10 -19.22 -12.43 -1.86
N ILE A 11 -19.14 -13.27 -0.83
CA ILE A 11 -20.19 -13.48 0.18
C ILE A 11 -19.61 -13.16 1.56
N LYS A 12 -20.23 -12.22 2.27
CA LYS A 12 -19.90 -11.96 3.68
C LYS A 12 -20.52 -13.02 4.56
N LEU A 13 -19.73 -13.55 5.49
CA LEU A 13 -20.12 -14.61 6.39
C LEU A 13 -20.17 -14.09 7.83
N SER A 14 -21.12 -14.56 8.61
CA SER A 14 -21.14 -14.26 10.04
C SER A 14 -21.47 -15.49 10.89
N GLY A 15 -20.89 -15.52 12.10
CA GLY A 15 -21.07 -16.61 13.05
C GLY A 15 -19.99 -17.66 13.02
N MET A 16 -18.89 -17.47 12.25
CA MET A 16 -17.71 -18.33 12.30
C MET A 16 -16.92 -18.04 13.59
N THR A 17 -16.55 -19.09 14.32
CA THR A 17 -15.79 -18.96 15.58
C THR A 17 -14.36 -19.46 15.48
N CYS A 18 -14.03 -20.21 14.42
CA CYS A 18 -12.70 -20.79 14.20
C CYS A 18 -12.45 -21.16 12.72
N ALA A 19 -11.20 -21.45 12.40
CA ALA A 19 -10.77 -21.84 11.05
C ALA A 19 -11.46 -23.11 10.52
N SER A 20 -11.79 -24.07 11.40
CA SER A 20 -12.52 -25.29 11.03
C SER A 20 -13.94 -24.98 10.52
N CYS A 21 -14.57 -23.91 11.00
CA CYS A 21 -15.85 -23.44 10.49
C CYS A 21 -15.74 -22.97 9.05
N ALA A 22 -14.68 -22.18 8.75
CA ALA A 22 -14.39 -21.70 7.40
C ALA A 22 -14.13 -22.84 6.43
N LEU A 23 -13.28 -23.82 6.82
CA LEU A 23 -13.00 -25.00 5.99
C LEU A 23 -14.26 -25.81 5.67
N LYS A 24 -15.17 -25.91 6.63
CA LYS A 24 -16.43 -26.62 6.44
C LYS A 24 -17.35 -25.95 5.44
N ILE A 25 -17.49 -24.62 5.56
CA ILE A 25 -18.26 -23.83 4.58
C ILE A 25 -17.63 -23.99 3.19
N GLU A 26 -16.30 -23.87 3.10
CA GLU A 26 -15.55 -24.02 1.86
C GLU A 26 -15.80 -25.41 1.21
N THR A 27 -15.70 -26.47 2.00
CA THR A 27 -15.92 -27.86 1.51
C THR A 27 -17.37 -28.03 1.05
N LYS A 28 -18.34 -27.47 1.78
CA LYS A 28 -19.75 -27.57 1.41
C LYS A 28 -20.05 -26.83 0.11
N LEU A 29 -19.51 -25.63 -0.06
CA LEU A 29 -19.68 -24.82 -1.27
C LEU A 29 -19.01 -25.50 -2.47
N LYS A 30 -17.78 -26.03 -2.30
CA LYS A 30 -17.07 -26.79 -3.34
C LYS A 30 -17.82 -28.05 -3.78
N GLY A 31 -18.60 -28.64 -2.91
CA GLY A 31 -19.39 -29.86 -3.22
C GLY A 31 -20.73 -29.56 -3.87
N LEU A 32 -21.03 -28.33 -4.25
CA LEU A 32 -22.25 -27.98 -4.99
C LEU A 32 -22.01 -28.08 -6.49
N ASP A 33 -22.99 -28.57 -7.21
CA ASP A 33 -22.97 -28.67 -8.66
C ASP A 33 -22.81 -27.27 -9.28
N GLY A 34 -21.90 -27.13 -10.25
CA GLY A 34 -21.63 -25.88 -10.93
C GLY A 34 -20.67 -24.94 -10.20
N VAL A 35 -20.09 -25.33 -9.06
CA VAL A 35 -19.04 -24.59 -8.39
C VAL A 35 -17.66 -25.08 -8.84
N GLY A 36 -16.90 -24.23 -9.53
CA GLY A 36 -15.54 -24.49 -9.95
C GLY A 36 -14.53 -24.37 -8.82
N SER A 37 -14.61 -23.29 -8.04
CA SER A 37 -13.77 -23.08 -6.88
C SER A 37 -14.49 -22.31 -5.77
N SER A 38 -14.06 -22.56 -4.52
CA SER A 38 -14.53 -21.80 -3.36
C SER A 38 -13.39 -21.62 -2.37
N VAL A 39 -13.22 -20.42 -1.85
CA VAL A 39 -12.24 -20.08 -0.82
C VAL A 39 -12.95 -19.32 0.29
N VAL A 40 -12.82 -19.80 1.53
CA VAL A 40 -13.41 -19.14 2.70
C VAL A 40 -12.30 -18.61 3.59
N ASN A 41 -12.29 -17.30 3.81
CA ASN A 41 -11.36 -16.63 4.69
C ASN A 41 -11.98 -16.37 6.06
N PHE A 42 -11.45 -17.05 7.08
CA PHE A 42 -11.92 -16.87 8.46
C PHE A 42 -11.56 -15.48 9.02
N ALA A 43 -10.44 -14.90 8.63
CA ALA A 43 -9.99 -13.63 9.18
C ALA A 43 -10.84 -12.44 8.70
N ASN A 44 -11.23 -12.46 7.42
CA ASN A 44 -12.07 -11.43 6.82
C ASN A 44 -13.57 -11.76 6.92
N GLU A 45 -13.90 -12.98 7.36
CA GLU A 45 -15.28 -13.47 7.40
C GLU A 45 -15.97 -13.43 6.03
N GLU A 46 -15.26 -13.82 4.98
CA GLU A 46 -15.73 -13.78 3.59
C GLU A 46 -15.52 -15.12 2.88
N ALA A 47 -16.42 -15.43 1.93
CA ALA A 47 -16.24 -16.50 0.96
C ALA A 47 -16.20 -15.93 -0.45
N THR A 48 -15.26 -16.40 -1.28
CA THR A 48 -15.24 -16.14 -2.72
C THR A 48 -15.56 -17.45 -3.43
N VAL A 49 -16.58 -17.45 -4.29
CA VAL A 49 -17.07 -18.63 -5.01
C VAL A 49 -17.04 -18.34 -6.50
N ALA A 50 -16.34 -19.18 -7.26
CA ALA A 50 -16.38 -19.20 -8.72
C ALA A 50 -17.32 -20.31 -9.18
N TYR A 51 -18.30 -19.98 -10.02
CA TYR A 51 -19.40 -20.88 -10.36
C TYR A 51 -19.95 -20.62 -11.75
N ASP A 52 -20.57 -21.64 -12.33
CA ASP A 52 -21.32 -21.52 -13.58
C ASP A 52 -22.75 -21.02 -13.30
N LYS A 53 -23.09 -19.81 -13.77
CA LYS A 53 -24.39 -19.16 -13.60
C LYS A 53 -25.56 -19.95 -14.20
N LYS A 54 -25.29 -20.82 -15.17
CA LYS A 54 -26.30 -21.68 -15.79
C LYS A 54 -26.71 -22.86 -14.90
N ILE A 55 -25.84 -23.28 -13.98
CA ILE A 55 -26.02 -24.47 -13.15
C ILE A 55 -26.45 -24.07 -11.72
N THR A 56 -25.89 -23.00 -11.15
CA THR A 56 -26.12 -22.62 -9.75
C THR A 56 -26.16 -21.09 -9.58
N ASN A 57 -26.61 -20.64 -8.42
CA ASN A 57 -26.74 -19.21 -8.11
C ASN A 57 -26.51 -18.93 -6.61
N TYR A 58 -26.51 -17.65 -6.26
CA TYR A 58 -26.27 -17.17 -4.88
C TYR A 58 -27.27 -17.77 -3.85
N ASP A 59 -28.53 -17.98 -4.21
CA ASP A 59 -29.54 -18.51 -3.27
C ASP A 59 -29.19 -19.93 -2.83
N VAL A 60 -28.62 -20.74 -3.73
CA VAL A 60 -28.13 -22.09 -3.39
C VAL A 60 -26.97 -22.00 -2.40
N PHE A 61 -26.04 -21.04 -2.58
CA PHE A 61 -24.94 -20.81 -1.65
C PHE A 61 -25.45 -20.33 -0.29
N ASN A 62 -26.35 -19.35 -0.27
CA ASN A 62 -26.96 -18.82 0.95
C ASN A 62 -27.69 -19.93 1.73
N LYS A 63 -28.43 -20.79 1.04
CA LYS A 63 -29.10 -21.94 1.66
C LYS A 63 -28.08 -22.93 2.22
N ALA A 64 -27.06 -23.31 1.45
CA ALA A 64 -26.01 -24.23 1.91
C ALA A 64 -25.26 -23.71 3.14
N ILE A 65 -24.96 -22.40 3.19
CA ILE A 65 -24.32 -21.73 4.32
C ILE A 65 -25.30 -21.68 5.53
N SER A 66 -26.56 -21.38 5.28
CA SER A 66 -27.61 -21.32 6.32
C SER A 66 -27.89 -22.69 6.92
N ASP A 67 -27.89 -23.75 6.12
CA ASP A 67 -28.04 -25.14 6.59
C ASP A 67 -26.90 -25.54 7.54
N LEU A 68 -25.73 -24.97 7.38
CA LEU A 68 -24.59 -25.12 8.30
C LEU A 68 -24.72 -24.22 9.56
N GLY A 69 -25.78 -23.41 9.66
CA GLY A 69 -26.04 -22.54 10.81
C GLY A 69 -25.26 -21.22 10.80
N TYR A 70 -24.68 -20.84 9.66
CA TYR A 70 -24.01 -19.56 9.47
C TYR A 70 -24.91 -18.60 8.68
N LYS A 71 -24.62 -17.31 8.71
CA LYS A 71 -25.34 -16.32 7.90
C LYS A 71 -24.47 -15.86 6.76
N ALA A 72 -25.06 -15.80 5.57
CA ALA A 72 -24.46 -15.24 4.36
C ALA A 72 -25.17 -13.92 4.01
N SER A 73 -24.42 -12.97 3.47
CA SER A 73 -24.98 -11.72 2.93
C SER A 73 -24.07 -11.21 1.81
N LEU A 74 -24.69 -10.59 0.81
CA LEU A 74 -23.99 -9.81 -0.20
C LEU A 74 -23.72 -8.39 0.31
N ALA A 75 -23.01 -7.59 -0.49
CA ALA A 75 -22.88 -6.17 -0.26
C ALA A 75 -24.25 -5.50 -0.27
N LYS A 76 -24.40 -4.44 0.52
CA LYS A 76 -25.68 -3.74 0.71
C LYS A 76 -25.49 -2.27 0.49
N MET A 77 -26.42 -1.68 -0.26
CA MET A 77 -26.50 -0.25 -0.48
C MET A 77 -27.92 0.23 -0.17
N ASP A 78 -28.03 1.36 0.51
CA ASP A 78 -29.32 2.02 0.76
C ASP A 78 -29.37 3.28 -0.14
N LEU A 79 -30.33 3.33 -1.06
CA LEU A 79 -30.62 4.50 -1.89
C LEU A 79 -31.91 5.17 -1.45
N LYS A 80 -31.92 6.50 -1.35
CA LYS A 80 -33.10 7.31 -1.10
C LYS A 80 -33.40 8.13 -2.33
N VAL A 81 -34.65 8.10 -2.80
CA VAL A 81 -35.14 8.96 -3.86
C VAL A 81 -35.57 10.28 -3.24
N LEU A 82 -35.08 11.39 -3.81
CA LEU A 82 -35.37 12.76 -3.35
C LEU A 82 -36.62 13.33 -4.03
N ASP A 83 -36.96 12.80 -5.21
CA ASP A 83 -38.12 13.24 -5.97
C ASP A 83 -39.42 12.77 -5.32
N ASN A 84 -40.43 13.59 -5.39
CA ASN A 84 -41.78 13.22 -4.95
C ASN A 84 -42.46 12.41 -6.04
N ILE A 85 -42.37 11.09 -5.99
CA ILE A 85 -42.87 10.14 -7.01
C ILE A 85 -44.06 9.34 -6.51
N SER A 86 -44.96 8.97 -7.43
CA SER A 86 -46.08 8.08 -7.10
C SER A 86 -45.60 6.66 -6.79
N LYS A 87 -46.40 5.89 -6.04
CA LYS A 87 -46.10 4.51 -5.70
C LYS A 87 -45.84 3.64 -6.92
N GLU A 88 -46.60 3.84 -8.00
CA GLU A 88 -46.43 3.11 -9.26
C GLU A 88 -45.07 3.38 -9.92
N LYS A 89 -44.63 4.65 -9.96
CA LYS A 89 -43.33 5.03 -10.49
C LYS A 89 -42.20 4.51 -9.62
N PHE A 90 -42.37 4.47 -8.29
CA PHE A 90 -41.39 3.92 -7.37
C PHE A 90 -41.22 2.41 -7.57
N GLU A 91 -42.31 1.67 -7.79
CA GLU A 91 -42.29 0.22 -8.07
C GLU A 91 -41.65 -0.07 -9.44
N VAL A 92 -41.89 0.79 -10.47
CA VAL A 92 -41.25 0.68 -11.79
C VAL A 92 -39.74 0.91 -11.68
N LEU A 93 -39.32 1.94 -10.94
CA LEU A 93 -37.89 2.20 -10.69
C LEU A 93 -37.24 1.01 -9.96
N GLY A 94 -37.93 0.42 -8.99
CA GLY A 94 -37.43 -0.77 -8.32
C GLY A 94 -37.19 -1.97 -9.25
N LYS A 95 -38.08 -2.20 -10.22
CA LYS A 95 -37.87 -3.24 -11.25
C LYS A 95 -36.70 -2.92 -12.17
N GLN A 96 -36.55 -1.66 -12.60
CA GLN A 96 -35.42 -1.23 -13.42
C GLN A 96 -34.08 -1.42 -12.69
N ILE A 97 -34.06 -1.17 -11.38
CA ILE A 97 -32.85 -1.40 -10.58
C ILE A 97 -32.58 -2.92 -10.44
N GLU A 98 -33.62 -3.74 -10.27
CA GLU A 98 -33.50 -5.20 -10.14
C GLU A 98 -32.94 -5.86 -11.42
N GLU A 99 -33.22 -5.28 -12.60
CA GLU A 99 -32.72 -5.75 -13.90
C GLU A 99 -31.23 -5.44 -14.14
N ILE A 100 -30.60 -4.64 -13.30
CA ILE A 100 -29.16 -4.36 -13.43
C ILE A 100 -28.35 -5.62 -13.11
N ASP A 101 -27.59 -6.13 -14.06
CA ASP A 101 -26.73 -7.33 -13.86
C ASP A 101 -25.76 -7.11 -12.70
N GLY A 102 -25.76 -8.04 -11.75
CA GLY A 102 -25.03 -7.97 -10.50
C GLY A 102 -25.86 -7.56 -9.26
N ILE A 103 -27.10 -7.13 -9.43
CA ILE A 103 -28.05 -6.94 -8.34
C ILE A 103 -28.79 -8.25 -8.11
N HIS A 104 -28.88 -8.69 -6.86
CA HIS A 104 -29.49 -9.98 -6.50
C HIS A 104 -30.81 -9.83 -5.73
N ASN A 105 -30.97 -8.76 -4.96
CA ASN A 105 -32.20 -8.56 -4.19
C ASN A 105 -32.45 -7.07 -3.92
N ILE A 106 -33.72 -6.65 -4.04
CA ILE A 106 -34.14 -5.28 -3.71
C ILE A 106 -35.33 -5.36 -2.75
N ARG A 107 -35.20 -4.65 -1.64
CA ARG A 107 -36.34 -4.36 -0.75
C ARG A 107 -36.69 -2.90 -0.87
N GLN A 108 -37.99 -2.64 -1.06
CA GLN A 108 -38.54 -1.32 -1.30
C GLN A 108 -39.28 -0.82 -0.06
N ASN A 109 -39.07 0.45 0.30
CA ASN A 109 -39.85 1.14 1.32
C ASN A 109 -40.36 2.47 0.74
N PHE A 110 -41.61 2.47 0.29
CA PHE A 110 -42.22 3.64 -0.34
C PHE A 110 -42.43 4.80 0.65
N GLU A 111 -42.78 4.52 1.91
CA GLU A 111 -43.03 5.58 2.93
C GLU A 111 -41.71 6.39 3.20
N ALA A 112 -40.59 5.73 3.15
CA ALA A 112 -39.27 6.35 3.32
C ALA A 112 -38.62 6.74 1.98
N LEU A 113 -39.22 6.43 0.84
CA LEU A 113 -38.64 6.56 -0.52
C LEU A 113 -37.26 5.91 -0.63
N LYS A 114 -37.08 4.70 -0.03
CA LYS A 114 -35.78 4.02 0.04
C LYS A 114 -35.80 2.66 -0.64
N PHE A 115 -34.68 2.36 -1.33
CA PHE A 115 -34.33 1.04 -1.82
C PHE A 115 -33.20 0.46 -0.99
N PHE A 116 -33.34 -0.80 -0.56
CA PHE A 116 -32.29 -1.58 0.08
C PHE A 116 -31.81 -2.61 -0.94
N ILE A 117 -30.63 -2.40 -1.50
CA ILE A 117 -30.08 -3.17 -2.63
C ILE A 117 -29.03 -4.11 -2.10
N GLU A 118 -29.11 -5.41 -2.46
CA GLU A 118 -28.08 -6.40 -2.23
C GLU A 118 -27.45 -6.75 -3.58
N PHE A 119 -26.11 -6.64 -3.70
CA PHE A 119 -25.39 -6.76 -4.96
C PHE A 119 -24.05 -7.46 -4.83
N ASN A 120 -23.53 -7.97 -5.94
CA ASN A 120 -22.21 -8.60 -6.02
C ASN A 120 -21.12 -7.53 -6.20
N GLU A 121 -20.31 -7.31 -5.15
CA GLU A 121 -19.20 -6.33 -5.16
C GLU A 121 -18.16 -6.60 -6.26
N LEU A 122 -18.05 -7.82 -6.78
CA LEU A 122 -17.11 -8.15 -7.86
C LEU A 122 -17.61 -7.69 -9.24
N LYS A 123 -18.93 -7.49 -9.39
CA LYS A 123 -19.55 -7.03 -10.64
C LYS A 123 -19.91 -5.56 -10.66
N LEU A 124 -20.38 -5.04 -9.55
CA LEU A 124 -20.90 -3.69 -9.44
C LEU A 124 -20.29 -2.96 -8.25
N THR A 125 -19.99 -1.68 -8.44
CA THR A 125 -19.69 -0.76 -7.34
C THR A 125 -20.96 -0.03 -6.90
N GLU A 126 -20.95 0.49 -5.68
CA GLU A 126 -21.98 1.41 -5.21
C GLU A 126 -22.11 2.64 -6.13
N GLN A 127 -20.99 3.13 -6.70
CA GLN A 127 -20.96 4.26 -7.65
C GLN A 127 -21.63 3.93 -8.99
N GLU A 128 -21.35 2.75 -9.54
CA GLU A 128 -21.98 2.32 -10.78
C GLU A 128 -23.49 2.13 -10.60
N ILE A 129 -23.91 1.56 -9.45
CA ILE A 129 -25.34 1.46 -9.12
C ILE A 129 -25.95 2.87 -9.04
N PHE A 130 -25.27 3.77 -8.33
CA PHE A 130 -25.70 5.16 -8.19
C PHE A 130 -25.83 5.86 -9.54
N SER A 131 -24.79 5.78 -10.39
CA SER A 131 -24.79 6.37 -11.73
C SER A 131 -25.89 5.79 -12.63
N ARG A 132 -26.05 4.46 -12.64
CA ARG A 132 -27.10 3.80 -13.45
C ARG A 132 -28.49 4.18 -13.02
N VAL A 133 -28.74 4.25 -11.69
CA VAL A 133 -30.04 4.67 -11.16
C VAL A 133 -30.31 6.14 -11.42
N LYS A 134 -29.29 7.01 -11.33
CA LYS A 134 -29.39 8.43 -11.69
C LYS A 134 -29.74 8.61 -13.19
N ASN A 135 -29.18 7.76 -14.06
CA ASN A 135 -29.48 7.77 -15.50
C ASN A 135 -30.95 7.38 -15.84
N PHE A 136 -31.69 6.76 -14.91
CA PHE A 136 -33.12 6.57 -15.03
C PHE A 136 -33.93 7.88 -14.83
N GLY A 137 -33.25 9.00 -14.56
CA GLY A 137 -33.84 10.35 -14.51
C GLY A 137 -34.38 10.74 -13.13
N TYR A 138 -33.93 10.10 -12.05
CA TYR A 138 -34.34 10.41 -10.68
C TYR A 138 -33.22 11.03 -9.87
N HIS A 139 -33.55 11.99 -9.01
CA HIS A 139 -32.61 12.51 -8.02
C HIS A 139 -32.54 11.53 -6.83
N ILE A 140 -31.38 11.00 -6.60
CA ILE A 140 -31.15 10.01 -5.55
C ILE A 140 -30.04 10.46 -4.60
N GLU A 141 -30.14 10.05 -3.36
CA GLU A 141 -29.12 10.25 -2.34
C GLU A 141 -28.73 8.90 -1.75
N LYS A 142 -27.44 8.70 -1.50
CA LYS A 142 -26.96 7.56 -0.76
C LYS A 142 -27.33 7.75 0.73
N ALA A 143 -28.27 6.95 1.22
CA ALA A 143 -28.56 6.98 2.65
C ALA A 143 -27.37 6.44 3.43
N ALA A 144 -26.78 7.27 4.29
CA ALA A 144 -25.53 7.09 5.03
C ALA A 144 -25.00 5.63 5.18
N GLY A 145 -23.95 5.38 4.54
CA GLY A 145 -22.83 4.46 4.63
C GLY A 145 -23.05 3.00 5.01
N ALA A 146 -22.89 2.11 4.02
CA ALA A 146 -22.64 0.68 4.29
C ALA A 146 -21.32 0.49 5.07
N ILE A 147 -20.29 1.28 4.79
CA ILE A 147 -18.98 1.26 5.48
C ILE A 147 -19.13 1.72 6.94
N ASP A 148 -19.91 2.75 7.21
CA ASP A 148 -20.20 3.20 8.58
C ASP A 148 -20.98 2.15 9.38
N LYS A 149 -21.92 1.44 8.74
CA LYS A 149 -22.65 0.34 9.36
C LYS A 149 -21.76 -0.86 9.69
N GLU A 150 -20.80 -1.19 8.83
CA GLU A 150 -19.84 -2.28 9.07
C GLU A 150 -18.90 -1.96 10.24
N VAL A 151 -18.41 -0.74 10.28
CA VAL A 151 -17.59 -0.22 11.40
C VAL A 151 -18.44 -0.21 12.69
N GLU A 152 -19.70 0.16 12.60
CA GLU A 152 -20.60 0.19 13.75
C GLU A 152 -20.96 -1.21 14.24
N GLN A 153 -21.17 -2.18 13.33
CA GLN A 153 -21.38 -3.58 13.69
C GLN A 153 -20.17 -4.16 14.39
N HIS A 154 -18.95 -3.93 13.86
CA HIS A 154 -17.72 -4.36 14.50
C HIS A 154 -17.54 -3.73 15.88
N LYS A 155 -17.85 -2.44 16.04
CA LYS A 155 -17.87 -1.76 17.35
C LYS A 155 -18.93 -2.32 18.30
N LYS A 156 -20.11 -2.71 17.79
CA LYS A 156 -21.16 -3.35 18.60
C LYS A 156 -20.73 -4.73 19.08
N GLU A 157 -20.15 -5.53 18.19
CA GLU A 157 -19.60 -6.86 18.55
C GLU A 157 -18.47 -6.77 19.56
N MET A 158 -17.54 -5.82 19.38
CA MET A 158 -16.46 -5.57 20.33
C MET A 158 -16.99 -5.18 21.71
N ARG A 159 -17.99 -4.30 21.77
CA ARG A 159 -18.66 -3.91 23.02
C ARG A 159 -19.38 -5.09 23.68
N TYR A 160 -20.02 -5.94 22.89
CA TYR A 160 -20.70 -7.13 23.40
C TYR A 160 -19.69 -8.11 24.03
N ARG A 161 -18.59 -8.42 23.34
CA ARG A 161 -17.51 -9.29 23.86
C ARG A 161 -16.83 -8.70 25.09
N LEU A 162 -16.61 -7.39 25.13
CA LEU A 162 -16.08 -6.70 26.31
C LEU A 162 -17.03 -6.80 27.51
N ARG A 163 -18.35 -6.65 27.29
CA ARG A 163 -19.35 -6.82 28.35
C ARG A 163 -19.34 -8.23 28.91
N LEU A 164 -19.36 -9.26 28.07
CA LEU A 164 -19.25 -10.66 28.49
C LEU A 164 -17.99 -10.92 29.30
N LEU A 165 -16.84 -10.39 28.85
CA LEU A 165 -15.56 -10.48 29.55
C LEU A 165 -15.63 -9.85 30.95
N ILE A 166 -16.16 -8.61 31.07
CA ILE A 166 -16.27 -7.91 32.35
C ILE A 166 -17.19 -8.69 33.30
N ILE A 167 -18.33 -9.17 32.81
CA ILE A 167 -19.26 -9.96 33.61
C ILE A 167 -18.58 -11.25 34.12
N SER A 168 -17.91 -11.98 33.24
CA SER A 168 -17.21 -13.22 33.60
C SER A 168 -16.08 -12.99 34.60
N LEU A 169 -15.33 -11.87 34.46
CA LEU A 169 -14.30 -11.47 35.42
C LEU A 169 -14.88 -11.14 36.81
N ILE A 170 -16.03 -10.47 36.85
CA ILE A 170 -16.74 -10.17 38.10
C ILE A 170 -17.17 -11.47 38.80
N PHE A 171 -17.78 -12.41 38.05
CA PHE A 171 -18.15 -13.70 38.63
C PHE A 171 -16.92 -14.48 39.12
N ALA A 172 -15.83 -14.54 38.35
CA ALA A 172 -14.61 -15.19 38.74
C ALA A 172 -13.99 -14.54 39.99
N ALA A 173 -13.99 -13.20 40.07
CA ALA A 173 -13.50 -12.45 41.22
C ALA A 173 -14.35 -12.61 42.50
N ILE A 174 -15.60 -12.99 42.36
CA ILE A 174 -16.49 -13.26 43.52
C ILE A 174 -16.43 -14.77 43.91
N ILE A 175 -16.57 -15.66 42.91
CA ILE A 175 -16.63 -17.11 43.15
C ILE A 175 -15.32 -17.67 43.72
N SER A 176 -14.18 -17.26 43.15
CA SER A 176 -12.88 -17.82 43.51
C SER A 176 -12.49 -17.53 44.96
N PRO A 177 -12.53 -16.28 45.47
CA PRO A 177 -12.23 -16.03 46.90
C PRO A 177 -13.19 -16.73 47.83
N ILE A 178 -14.50 -16.80 47.51
CA ILE A 178 -15.44 -17.54 48.34
C ILE A 178 -15.06 -19.01 48.41
N ASN A 179 -14.66 -19.63 47.30
CA ASN A 179 -14.28 -21.03 47.24
C ASN A 179 -12.97 -21.31 48.01
N PHE A 180 -11.99 -20.40 47.99
CA PHE A 180 -10.69 -20.60 48.66
C PHE A 180 -10.68 -20.18 50.13
N ILE A 181 -11.41 -19.13 50.55
CA ILE A 181 -11.32 -18.54 51.89
C ILE A 181 -12.37 -19.11 52.81
N VAL A 182 -13.58 -19.37 52.31
CA VAL A 182 -14.70 -19.83 53.13
C VAL A 182 -14.67 -21.36 53.24
N PRO A 183 -14.69 -21.95 54.47
CA PRO A 183 -14.71 -23.41 54.63
C PRO A 183 -15.84 -24.11 53.87
N PRO A 184 -15.67 -25.35 53.43
CA PRO A 184 -16.69 -26.10 52.69
C PRO A 184 -17.93 -26.39 53.52
N THR A 185 -18.94 -25.59 53.36
CA THR A 185 -20.26 -25.74 53.99
C THR A 185 -21.33 -25.89 52.91
N PHE A 186 -22.45 -26.54 53.25
CA PHE A 186 -23.57 -26.70 52.33
C PHE A 186 -24.08 -25.33 51.84
N THR A 187 -24.20 -24.35 52.75
CA THR A 187 -24.63 -22.98 52.40
C THR A 187 -23.67 -22.31 51.45
N ARG A 188 -22.34 -22.42 51.68
CA ARG A 188 -21.34 -21.90 50.75
C ARG A 188 -21.51 -22.47 49.33
N ASN A 189 -21.65 -23.81 49.26
CA ASN A 189 -21.77 -24.52 48.00
C ASN A 189 -23.08 -24.11 47.23
N ILE A 190 -24.17 -23.89 47.93
CA ILE A 190 -25.43 -23.36 47.30
C ILE A 190 -25.21 -21.95 46.75
N ILE A 191 -24.56 -21.03 47.48
CA ILE A 191 -24.26 -19.69 47.01
C ILE A 191 -23.37 -19.76 45.74
N LEU A 192 -22.33 -20.59 45.82
CA LEU A 192 -21.46 -20.80 44.67
C LEU A 192 -22.19 -21.40 43.45
N ALA A 193 -23.10 -22.37 43.69
CA ALA A 193 -23.93 -22.99 42.65
C ALA A 193 -24.83 -21.96 41.95
N ILE A 194 -25.45 -21.06 42.71
CA ILE A 194 -26.33 -20.00 42.15
C ILE A 194 -25.50 -19.04 41.28
N LEU A 195 -24.38 -18.56 41.83
CA LEU A 195 -23.47 -17.64 41.10
C LEU A 195 -22.86 -18.30 39.85
N ALA A 196 -22.44 -19.55 39.97
CA ALA A 196 -21.90 -20.32 38.85
C ALA A 196 -22.92 -20.60 37.76
N THR A 197 -24.19 -20.91 38.16
CA THR A 197 -25.31 -21.08 37.20
C THR A 197 -25.55 -19.81 36.42
N ALA A 198 -25.58 -18.68 37.11
CA ALA A 198 -25.73 -17.38 36.46
C ALA A 198 -24.59 -17.08 35.47
N ASN A 199 -23.34 -17.33 35.88
CA ASN A 199 -22.18 -17.17 34.98
C ASN A 199 -22.22 -18.13 33.80
N TYR A 200 -22.62 -19.40 34.02
CA TYR A 200 -22.76 -20.38 32.94
C TYR A 200 -23.86 -19.98 31.94
N GLY A 201 -24.99 -19.45 32.42
CA GLY A 201 -26.10 -18.96 31.58
C GLY A 201 -25.70 -17.72 30.77
N ILE A 202 -24.98 -16.78 31.37
CA ILE A 202 -24.58 -15.52 30.72
C ILE A 202 -23.32 -15.69 29.86
N SER A 203 -22.20 -16.04 30.47
CA SER A 203 -20.90 -16.15 29.79
C SER A 203 -20.78 -17.42 28.96
N GLY A 204 -21.34 -18.55 29.46
CA GLY A 204 -21.33 -19.84 28.78
C GLY A 204 -22.24 -19.90 27.54
N SER A 205 -23.32 -19.10 27.51
CA SER A 205 -24.26 -19.10 26.38
C SER A 205 -23.60 -18.86 25.03
N PHE A 206 -22.57 -18.03 25.01
CA PHE A 206 -21.78 -17.74 23.80
C PHE A 206 -21.14 -19.02 23.24
N PHE A 207 -20.52 -19.83 24.09
CA PHE A 207 -19.87 -21.09 23.70
C PHE A 207 -20.86 -22.22 23.46
N LEU A 208 -21.94 -22.29 24.25
CA LEU A 208 -23.01 -23.27 24.06
C LEU A 208 -23.66 -23.15 22.69
N GLY A 209 -23.93 -21.93 22.23
CA GLY A 209 -24.48 -21.69 20.90
C GLY A 209 -23.55 -22.18 19.79
N GLY A 210 -22.26 -21.93 19.90
CA GLY A 210 -21.23 -22.39 18.96
C GLY A 210 -21.06 -23.92 18.98
N ALA A 211 -20.99 -24.52 20.16
CA ALA A 211 -20.88 -25.97 20.34
C ALA A 211 -22.10 -26.71 19.79
N TYR A 212 -23.33 -26.24 20.08
CA TYR A 212 -24.56 -26.84 19.56
C TYR A 212 -24.57 -26.83 18.02
N LYS A 213 -24.28 -25.70 17.40
CA LYS A 213 -24.20 -25.60 15.92
C LYS A 213 -23.16 -26.55 15.34
N SER A 214 -21.99 -26.65 15.97
CA SER A 214 -20.94 -27.53 15.51
C SER A 214 -21.34 -29.00 15.60
N LEU A 215 -21.86 -29.44 16.75
CA LEU A 215 -22.32 -30.83 16.94
C LEU A 215 -23.50 -31.20 16.03
N LYS A 216 -24.48 -30.32 15.86
CA LYS A 216 -25.59 -30.52 14.92
C LYS A 216 -25.05 -30.79 13.50
N ASN A 217 -23.97 -30.14 13.14
CA ASN A 217 -23.32 -30.29 11.85
C ASN A 217 -22.26 -31.42 11.80
N LYS A 218 -22.27 -32.34 12.76
CA LYS A 218 -21.35 -33.48 12.87
C LYS A 218 -19.88 -33.04 12.77
N SER A 219 -19.53 -31.90 13.36
CA SER A 219 -18.17 -31.37 13.42
C SER A 219 -17.80 -31.04 14.86
N THR A 220 -16.50 -30.95 15.10
CA THR A 220 -15.96 -30.53 16.38
C THR A 220 -15.18 -29.23 16.19
N ASN A 221 -15.42 -28.25 17.04
CA ASN A 221 -14.69 -27.01 17.09
C ASN A 221 -14.21 -26.71 18.52
N MET A 222 -13.52 -25.60 18.71
CA MET A 222 -13.02 -25.21 20.02
C MET A 222 -14.14 -24.97 21.04
N ASP A 223 -15.32 -24.50 20.62
CA ASP A 223 -16.46 -24.25 21.52
C ASP A 223 -16.94 -25.55 22.15
N VAL A 224 -16.87 -26.67 21.41
CA VAL A 224 -17.18 -28.01 21.90
C VAL A 224 -16.23 -28.41 23.03
N LEU A 225 -14.93 -28.18 22.89
CA LEU A 225 -13.94 -28.48 23.95
C LEU A 225 -14.17 -27.60 25.18
N ILE A 226 -14.41 -26.31 25.01
CA ILE A 226 -14.67 -25.39 26.12
C ILE A 226 -15.93 -25.81 26.88
N VAL A 227 -17.02 -26.06 26.13
CA VAL A 227 -18.27 -26.52 26.75
C VAL A 227 -18.07 -27.86 27.46
N LEU A 228 -17.35 -28.81 26.85
CA LEU A 228 -17.09 -30.11 27.47
C LEU A 228 -16.33 -29.95 28.78
N GLY A 229 -15.22 -29.19 28.82
CA GLY A 229 -14.42 -28.94 30.01
C GLY A 229 -15.19 -28.19 31.12
N THR A 230 -15.89 -27.10 30.77
CA THR A 230 -16.64 -26.28 31.72
C THR A 230 -17.89 -26.98 32.23
N THR A 231 -18.62 -27.73 31.36
CA THR A 231 -19.80 -28.52 31.75
C THR A 231 -19.39 -29.63 32.71
N THR A 232 -18.24 -30.30 32.45
CA THR A 232 -17.73 -31.35 33.36
C THR A 232 -17.46 -30.79 34.77
N ALA A 233 -16.76 -29.64 34.85
CA ALA A 233 -16.53 -28.97 36.13
C ALA A 233 -17.82 -28.53 36.82
N TYR A 234 -18.75 -27.98 36.07
CA TYR A 234 -20.05 -27.49 36.57
C TYR A 234 -20.94 -28.65 37.09
N VAL A 235 -21.12 -29.68 36.27
CA VAL A 235 -21.97 -30.86 36.66
C VAL A 235 -21.36 -31.59 37.85
N TYR A 236 -20.05 -31.79 37.88
CA TYR A 236 -19.36 -32.38 39.04
C TYR A 236 -19.55 -31.53 40.29
N SER A 237 -19.46 -30.23 40.23
CA SER A 237 -19.67 -29.32 41.35
C SER A 237 -21.14 -29.35 41.86
N LEU A 238 -22.11 -29.52 40.97
CA LEU A 238 -23.48 -29.77 41.41
C LEU A 238 -23.63 -31.11 42.12
N LEU A 239 -23.03 -32.17 41.58
CA LEU A 239 -23.04 -33.49 42.23
C LEU A 239 -22.44 -33.45 43.62
N THR A 240 -21.29 -32.75 43.81
CA THR A 240 -20.63 -32.61 45.13
C THR A 240 -21.41 -31.70 46.07
N THR A 241 -22.18 -30.77 45.57
CA THR A 241 -23.06 -29.91 46.39
C THR A 241 -24.25 -30.69 46.97
N PHE A 242 -24.84 -31.62 46.19
CA PHE A 242 -26.10 -32.25 46.58
C PHE A 242 -26.02 -33.76 46.88
N PHE A 243 -25.05 -34.47 46.30
CA PHE A 243 -25.12 -35.95 46.29
C PHE A 243 -23.81 -36.66 46.74
N ILE A 244 -22.63 -36.08 46.53
CA ILE A 244 -21.33 -36.76 46.68
C ILE A 244 -20.43 -35.90 47.58
N SER A 245 -19.62 -36.53 48.42
CA SER A 245 -18.60 -35.81 49.17
C SER A 245 -17.40 -35.51 48.23
N GLY A 246 -16.93 -34.26 48.18
CA GLY A 246 -15.80 -33.82 47.37
C GLY A 246 -15.70 -32.30 47.31
N GLU A 247 -14.67 -31.78 46.68
CA GLU A 247 -14.54 -30.35 46.48
C GLU A 247 -15.28 -29.90 45.22
N ALA A 248 -15.94 -28.75 45.30
CA ALA A 248 -16.61 -28.16 44.15
C ALA A 248 -15.69 -27.29 43.31
N PHE A 249 -15.74 -27.38 41.98
CA PHE A 249 -14.90 -26.67 41.00
C PHE A 249 -15.64 -25.52 40.31
N TYR A 250 -16.53 -24.81 41.05
CA TYR A 250 -17.25 -23.64 40.49
C TYR A 250 -16.32 -22.51 40.12
N ASP A 251 -15.23 -22.30 40.86
CA ASP A 251 -14.15 -21.35 40.60
C ASP A 251 -13.41 -21.70 39.31
N ALA A 252 -13.04 -22.98 39.12
CA ALA A 252 -12.35 -23.44 37.94
C ALA A 252 -13.17 -23.15 36.67
N MET A 253 -14.47 -23.47 36.67
CA MET A 253 -15.39 -23.15 35.56
C MET A 253 -15.43 -21.65 35.29
N SER A 254 -15.56 -20.82 36.33
CA SER A 254 -15.68 -19.36 36.18
C SER A 254 -14.38 -18.72 35.68
N MET A 255 -13.22 -19.19 36.17
CA MET A 255 -11.91 -18.78 35.71
C MET A 255 -11.66 -19.19 34.25
N ILE A 256 -12.08 -20.41 33.84
CA ILE A 256 -11.95 -20.86 32.46
C ILE A 256 -12.68 -19.90 31.54
N PHE A 257 -13.95 -19.54 31.82
CA PHE A 257 -14.69 -18.56 31.01
C PHE A 257 -13.99 -17.21 30.98
N ALA A 258 -13.52 -16.70 32.11
CA ALA A 258 -12.85 -15.42 32.19
C ALA A 258 -11.57 -15.38 31.31
N PHE A 259 -10.66 -16.36 31.45
CA PHE A 259 -9.42 -16.38 30.69
C PHE A 259 -9.62 -16.65 29.20
N ILE A 260 -10.58 -17.49 28.83
CA ILE A 260 -10.92 -17.72 27.41
C ILE A 260 -11.50 -16.47 26.79
N LEU A 261 -12.40 -15.74 27.49
CA LEU A 261 -12.97 -14.51 27.00
C LEU A 261 -11.93 -13.39 26.88
N VAL A 262 -10.91 -13.33 27.75
CA VAL A 262 -9.73 -12.45 27.57
C VAL A 262 -9.03 -12.77 26.26
N GLY A 263 -8.71 -14.05 26.02
CA GLY A 263 -8.09 -14.49 24.78
C GLY A 263 -8.92 -14.11 23.55
N LYS A 264 -10.24 -14.35 23.59
CA LYS A 264 -11.18 -14.02 22.51
C LYS A 264 -11.34 -12.52 22.28
N TYR A 265 -11.33 -11.72 23.32
CA TYR A 265 -11.37 -10.27 23.20
C TYR A 265 -10.07 -9.74 22.55
N LEU A 266 -8.90 -10.20 22.99
CA LEU A 266 -7.61 -9.82 22.41
C LEU A 266 -7.48 -10.27 20.96
N GLU A 267 -7.93 -11.48 20.63
CA GLU A 267 -8.02 -12.01 19.27
C GLU A 267 -8.81 -11.05 18.37
N HIS A 268 -10.02 -10.68 18.78
CA HIS A 268 -10.90 -9.83 17.98
C HIS A 268 -10.37 -8.38 17.83
N LYS A 269 -9.80 -7.83 18.90
CA LYS A 269 -9.13 -6.53 18.88
C LYS A 269 -7.96 -6.50 17.88
N THR A 270 -7.19 -7.56 17.83
CA THR A 270 -6.02 -7.64 16.93
C THR A 270 -6.41 -7.85 15.48
N LYS A 271 -7.46 -8.63 15.20
CA LYS A 271 -8.04 -8.71 13.84
C LYS A 271 -8.44 -7.32 13.34
N GLY A 272 -9.05 -6.49 14.19
CA GLY A 272 -9.36 -5.10 13.87
C GLY A 272 -8.13 -4.23 13.54
N GLN A 273 -7.02 -4.42 14.26
CA GLN A 273 -5.76 -3.69 14.01
C GLN A 273 -5.02 -4.15 12.75
N ALA A 274 -5.17 -5.40 12.35
CA ALA A 274 -4.57 -5.90 11.11
C ALA A 274 -5.29 -5.31 9.87
N SER A 275 -6.59 -5.02 9.97
CA SER A 275 -7.36 -4.30 8.94
C SER A 275 -7.13 -2.77 8.92
N GLU A 276 -6.32 -2.24 9.85
CA GLU A 276 -6.09 -0.79 9.99
C GLU A 276 -5.35 -0.19 8.79
N ALA A 277 -4.44 -0.94 8.16
CA ALA A 277 -3.72 -0.50 6.96
C ALA A 277 -4.70 -0.21 5.80
N ILE A 278 -5.65 -1.11 5.55
CA ILE A 278 -6.70 -0.90 4.53
C ILE A 278 -7.57 0.29 4.89
N LYS A 279 -7.97 0.41 6.17
CA LYS A 279 -8.78 1.56 6.63
C LYS A 279 -8.05 2.88 6.48
N LYS A 280 -6.74 2.92 6.69
CA LYS A 280 -5.91 4.10 6.44
C LYS A 280 -5.91 4.46 4.95
N LEU A 281 -5.75 3.47 4.06
CA LEU A 281 -5.80 3.70 2.61
C LEU A 281 -7.16 4.25 2.17
N ILE A 282 -8.27 3.67 2.63
CA ILE A 282 -9.63 4.16 2.35
C ILE A 282 -9.83 5.59 2.89
N GLY A 283 -9.30 5.90 4.07
CA GLY A 283 -9.36 7.24 4.68
C GLY A 283 -8.50 8.31 3.99
N LEU A 284 -7.72 7.94 2.97
CA LEU A 284 -6.94 8.90 2.18
C LEU A 284 -7.82 9.67 1.18
N GLN A 285 -8.88 9.07 0.66
CA GLN A 285 -9.76 9.70 -0.31
C GLN A 285 -10.53 10.86 0.34
N PRO A 286 -10.61 12.06 -0.28
CA PRO A 286 -11.46 13.14 0.20
C PRO A 286 -12.94 12.76 0.03
N LYS A 287 -13.83 13.43 0.75
CA LYS A 287 -15.28 13.17 0.67
C LYS A 287 -15.96 14.02 -0.38
N THR A 288 -15.39 15.17 -0.70
CA THR A 288 -15.90 16.15 -1.67
C THR A 288 -14.81 16.57 -2.64
N ALA A 289 -15.23 17.11 -3.77
CA ALA A 289 -14.36 17.68 -4.81
C ALA A 289 -14.95 18.99 -5.33
N THR A 290 -14.10 19.89 -5.84
CA THR A 290 -14.54 21.14 -6.47
C THR A 290 -14.66 20.96 -7.99
N LEU A 291 -15.87 20.86 -8.48
CA LEU A 291 -16.19 20.78 -9.92
C LEU A 291 -16.12 22.17 -10.54
N PHE A 292 -15.46 22.30 -11.70
CA PHE A 292 -15.39 23.51 -12.50
C PHE A 292 -16.25 23.37 -13.76
N LYS A 293 -17.41 24.02 -13.77
CA LYS A 293 -18.36 23.98 -14.89
C LYS A 293 -18.89 25.38 -15.20
N ASP A 294 -18.89 25.75 -16.48
CA ASP A 294 -19.40 27.04 -16.98
C ASP A 294 -18.81 28.29 -16.28
N GLY A 295 -17.50 28.20 -15.93
CA GLY A 295 -16.80 29.30 -15.25
C GLY A 295 -17.11 29.43 -13.76
N LYS A 296 -17.87 28.52 -13.19
CA LYS A 296 -18.24 28.48 -11.76
C LYS A 296 -17.70 27.25 -11.07
N GLU A 297 -17.49 27.37 -9.76
CA GLU A 297 -17.02 26.30 -8.89
C GLU A 297 -18.20 25.75 -8.09
N PHE A 298 -18.30 24.42 -8.01
CA PHE A 298 -19.32 23.71 -7.24
C PHE A 298 -18.64 22.65 -6.39
N GLU A 299 -18.91 22.63 -5.09
CA GLU A 299 -18.50 21.53 -4.25
C GLU A 299 -19.48 20.38 -4.39
N ILE A 300 -19.00 19.22 -4.83
CA ILE A 300 -19.79 18.01 -5.05
C ILE A 300 -19.23 16.84 -4.26
N PRO A 301 -20.07 15.89 -3.83
CA PRO A 301 -19.59 14.60 -3.31
C PRO A 301 -18.74 13.88 -4.35
N ILE A 302 -17.72 13.14 -3.89
CA ILE A 302 -16.81 12.43 -4.81
C ILE A 302 -17.52 11.36 -5.64
N GLU A 303 -18.64 10.84 -5.13
CA GLU A 303 -19.48 9.85 -5.79
C GLU A 303 -20.24 10.41 -7.01
N GLU A 304 -20.36 11.73 -7.12
CA GLU A 304 -21.04 12.41 -8.23
C GLU A 304 -20.10 12.80 -9.37
N ILE A 305 -18.80 12.55 -9.24
CA ILE A 305 -17.82 12.86 -10.30
C ILE A 305 -18.00 11.88 -11.46
N GLU A 306 -18.03 12.42 -12.68
CA GLU A 306 -18.09 11.67 -13.93
C GLU A 306 -16.76 11.75 -14.70
N ILE A 307 -16.49 10.75 -15.57
CA ILE A 307 -15.31 10.79 -16.45
C ILE A 307 -15.43 11.99 -17.40
N GLY A 308 -14.36 12.78 -17.49
CA GLY A 308 -14.31 14.01 -18.29
C GLY A 308 -14.62 15.27 -17.47
N ASP A 309 -15.08 15.16 -16.23
CA ASP A 309 -15.29 16.32 -15.36
C ASP A 309 -13.99 17.07 -15.10
N LYS A 310 -14.09 18.39 -15.08
CA LYS A 310 -12.97 19.27 -14.77
C LYS A 310 -13.01 19.65 -13.30
N LEU A 311 -11.96 19.30 -12.55
CA LEU A 311 -11.87 19.54 -11.13
C LEU A 311 -10.76 20.53 -10.80
N ILE A 312 -10.98 21.37 -9.81
CA ILE A 312 -9.97 22.29 -9.26
C ILE A 312 -9.39 21.67 -7.99
N VAL A 313 -8.05 21.69 -7.90
CA VAL A 313 -7.32 21.21 -6.70
C VAL A 313 -6.36 22.31 -6.26
N ARG A 314 -6.58 22.86 -5.07
CA ARG A 314 -5.78 23.93 -4.48
C ARG A 314 -4.56 23.37 -3.74
N PRO A 315 -3.54 24.18 -3.48
CA PRO A 315 -2.45 23.82 -2.59
C PRO A 315 -2.95 23.35 -1.23
N GLY A 316 -2.43 22.23 -0.74
CA GLY A 316 -2.86 21.58 0.50
C GLY A 316 -4.05 20.63 0.35
N GLU A 317 -4.77 20.65 -0.77
CA GLU A 317 -5.90 19.76 -1.01
C GLU A 317 -5.45 18.40 -1.54
N LYS A 318 -6.26 17.39 -1.26
CA LYS A 318 -6.09 16.05 -1.83
C LYS A 318 -6.70 15.99 -3.21
N ILE A 319 -6.04 15.30 -4.13
CA ILE A 319 -6.58 15.01 -5.46
C ILE A 319 -7.74 14.03 -5.31
N PRO A 320 -8.94 14.35 -5.83
CA PRO A 320 -10.14 13.53 -5.57
C PRO A 320 -10.12 12.18 -6.28
N VAL A 321 -9.76 12.16 -7.56
CA VAL A 321 -9.78 11.00 -8.47
C VAL A 321 -8.57 11.02 -9.39
N ASP A 322 -8.31 9.91 -10.09
CA ASP A 322 -7.23 9.86 -11.08
C ASP A 322 -7.60 10.69 -12.31
N GLY A 323 -6.65 11.47 -12.80
CA GLY A 323 -6.88 12.35 -13.94
C GLY A 323 -5.58 12.90 -14.52
N ARG A 324 -5.74 13.90 -15.39
CA ARG A 324 -4.63 14.57 -16.08
C ARG A 324 -4.73 16.08 -15.90
N ILE A 325 -3.61 16.73 -15.66
CA ILE A 325 -3.55 18.19 -15.53
C ILE A 325 -3.77 18.82 -16.90
N PHE A 326 -4.79 19.66 -17.03
CA PHE A 326 -4.99 20.44 -18.26
C PHE A 326 -4.63 21.93 -18.10
N GLU A 327 -4.48 22.40 -16.84
CA GLU A 327 -4.07 23.78 -16.55
C GLU A 327 -3.31 23.82 -15.22
N GLY A 328 -2.20 24.55 -15.20
CA GLY A 328 -1.39 24.78 -14.01
C GLY A 328 -0.12 23.92 -13.96
N LYS A 329 0.66 24.12 -12.91
CA LYS A 329 1.87 23.33 -12.57
C LYS A 329 1.99 23.24 -11.07
N THR A 330 2.47 22.10 -10.57
CA THR A 330 2.58 21.89 -9.13
C THR A 330 3.66 20.89 -8.76
N LYS A 331 3.85 20.71 -7.45
CA LYS A 331 4.55 19.57 -6.84
C LYS A 331 3.52 18.75 -6.05
N ILE A 332 3.46 17.45 -6.26
CA ILE A 332 2.52 16.54 -5.61
C ILE A 332 3.26 15.63 -4.65
N ASP A 333 2.68 15.45 -3.48
CA ASP A 333 3.11 14.44 -2.51
C ASP A 333 2.39 13.13 -2.82
N GLU A 334 3.11 12.21 -3.43
CA GLU A 334 2.65 10.86 -3.75
C GLU A 334 3.09 9.82 -2.69
N SER A 335 3.68 10.27 -1.57
CA SER A 335 4.31 9.40 -0.57
C SER A 335 3.36 8.36 0.04
N MET A 336 2.08 8.68 0.16
CA MET A 336 1.07 7.78 0.73
C MET A 336 0.77 6.58 -0.18
N ILE A 337 1.03 6.69 -1.48
CA ILE A 337 0.82 5.61 -2.47
C ILE A 337 2.15 4.99 -2.85
N THR A 338 3.14 5.83 -3.19
CA THR A 338 4.45 5.37 -3.60
C THR A 338 5.39 5.07 -2.43
N GLY A 339 5.15 5.69 -1.26
CA GLY A 339 6.01 5.64 -0.08
C GLY A 339 7.28 6.53 -0.22
N GLU A 340 7.39 7.41 -1.25
CA GLU A 340 8.50 8.33 -1.40
C GLU A 340 8.21 9.66 -0.70
N SER A 341 9.19 10.15 0.04
CA SER A 341 9.06 11.45 0.72
C SER A 341 9.37 12.65 -0.19
N LYS A 342 9.77 12.40 -1.46
CA LYS A 342 10.12 13.46 -2.40
C LYS A 342 8.90 13.88 -3.21
N TYR A 343 8.63 15.18 -3.24
CA TYR A 343 7.57 15.74 -4.05
C TYR A 343 7.85 15.61 -5.54
N VAL A 344 6.86 15.13 -6.30
CA VAL A 344 6.96 14.94 -7.76
C VAL A 344 6.48 16.21 -8.45
N LYS A 345 7.32 16.80 -9.31
CA LYS A 345 6.91 17.94 -10.15
C LYS A 345 5.98 17.44 -11.26
N LYS A 346 4.84 18.12 -11.41
CA LYS A 346 3.83 17.83 -12.44
C LYS A 346 3.54 19.07 -13.26
N LEU A 347 3.43 18.86 -14.55
CA LEU A 347 3.14 19.87 -15.58
C LEU A 347 1.79 19.55 -16.27
N VAL A 348 1.38 20.39 -17.19
CA VAL A 348 0.23 20.11 -18.05
C VAL A 348 0.48 18.81 -18.82
N GLU A 349 -0.55 18.01 -19.04
CA GLU A 349 -0.58 16.66 -19.60
C GLU A 349 -0.03 15.54 -18.69
N ASP A 350 0.55 15.87 -17.52
CA ASP A 350 0.97 14.83 -16.56
C ASP A 350 -0.23 14.21 -15.84
N LYS A 351 -0.14 12.90 -15.61
CA LYS A 351 -1.13 12.16 -14.83
C LYS A 351 -0.99 12.45 -13.34
N VAL A 352 -2.13 12.56 -12.67
CA VAL A 352 -2.24 12.72 -11.22
C VAL A 352 -3.08 11.58 -10.63
N ILE A 353 -2.76 11.19 -9.42
CA ILE A 353 -3.33 10.02 -8.75
C ILE A 353 -4.24 10.52 -7.61
N GLY A 354 -5.43 9.97 -7.52
CA GLY A 354 -6.37 10.25 -6.44
C GLY A 354 -5.78 9.96 -5.06
N ALA A 355 -6.20 10.73 -4.06
CA ALA A 355 -5.73 10.71 -2.67
C ALA A 355 -4.30 11.23 -2.40
N THR A 356 -3.51 11.59 -3.43
CA THR A 356 -2.24 12.31 -3.28
C THR A 356 -2.50 13.78 -2.95
N VAL A 357 -1.49 14.50 -2.40
CA VAL A 357 -1.68 15.86 -1.90
C VAL A 357 -0.99 16.87 -2.81
N ASN A 358 -1.75 17.84 -3.29
CA ASN A 358 -1.22 18.97 -4.04
C ASN A 358 -0.48 19.94 -3.10
N GLN A 359 0.80 20.24 -3.35
CA GLN A 359 1.64 21.01 -2.41
C GLN A 359 1.75 22.50 -2.75
N THR A 360 1.91 22.87 -4.00
CA THR A 360 2.42 24.24 -4.29
C THR A 360 1.56 25.08 -5.23
N GLY A 361 0.97 24.51 -6.27
CA GLY A 361 0.28 25.28 -7.30
C GLY A 361 -1.21 24.95 -7.39
N LEU A 362 -2.04 25.89 -7.80
CA LEU A 362 -3.40 25.60 -8.22
C LEU A 362 -3.35 24.82 -9.52
N ILE A 363 -4.01 23.68 -9.57
CA ILE A 363 -4.15 22.88 -10.79
C ILE A 363 -5.61 22.61 -11.11
N LYS A 364 -5.89 22.48 -12.41
CA LYS A 364 -7.15 21.98 -12.90
C LYS A 364 -6.89 20.64 -13.59
N ILE A 365 -7.66 19.62 -13.24
CA ILE A 365 -7.51 18.26 -13.77
C ILE A 365 -8.76 17.83 -14.51
N VAL A 366 -8.59 16.99 -15.52
CA VAL A 366 -9.69 16.26 -16.17
C VAL A 366 -9.72 14.85 -15.59
N THR A 367 -10.89 14.41 -15.17
CA THR A 367 -11.11 13.07 -14.62
C THR A 367 -10.95 11.99 -15.70
N GLU A 368 -10.03 11.04 -15.49
CA GLU A 368 -9.82 9.90 -16.40
C GLU A 368 -10.39 8.60 -15.82
N LYS A 369 -10.26 8.37 -14.49
CA LYS A 369 -10.74 7.16 -13.82
C LYS A 369 -11.49 7.51 -12.54
N ILE A 370 -12.57 6.77 -12.27
CA ILE A 370 -13.41 6.92 -11.08
C ILE A 370 -13.65 5.55 -10.40
N GLY A 371 -14.03 5.57 -9.14
CA GLY A 371 -14.44 4.36 -8.41
C GLY A 371 -13.38 3.26 -8.39
N LYS A 372 -13.73 2.04 -8.83
CA LYS A 372 -12.84 0.88 -8.85
C LYS A 372 -11.62 1.02 -9.75
N ASP A 373 -11.76 1.83 -10.79
CA ASP A 373 -10.71 1.97 -11.80
C ASP A 373 -9.59 2.90 -11.33
N THR A 374 -9.80 3.64 -10.22
CA THR A 374 -8.74 4.45 -9.61
C THR A 374 -7.64 3.57 -9.02
N LEU A 375 -6.39 4.03 -9.14
CA LEU A 375 -5.22 3.32 -8.63
C LEU A 375 -5.34 3.00 -7.13
N LEU A 376 -5.88 3.92 -6.33
CA LEU A 376 -6.10 3.69 -4.90
C LEU A 376 -7.04 2.50 -4.64
N PHE A 377 -8.14 2.40 -5.39
CA PHE A 377 -9.08 1.26 -5.25
C PHE A 377 -8.45 -0.04 -5.72
N GLN A 378 -7.69 -0.04 -6.81
CA GLN A 378 -6.95 -1.21 -7.27
C GLN A 378 -5.96 -1.71 -6.19
N ILE A 379 -5.24 -0.78 -5.52
CA ILE A 379 -4.36 -1.12 -4.40
C ILE A 379 -5.16 -1.74 -3.24
N ILE A 380 -6.30 -1.15 -2.88
CA ILE A 380 -7.17 -1.67 -1.81
C ILE A 380 -7.66 -3.07 -2.15
N ASP A 381 -8.13 -3.30 -3.36
CA ASP A 381 -8.63 -4.62 -3.81
C ASP A 381 -7.50 -5.64 -3.86
N PHE A 382 -6.31 -5.26 -4.33
CA PHE A 382 -5.15 -6.13 -4.32
C PHE A 382 -4.77 -6.58 -2.89
N VAL A 383 -4.80 -5.67 -1.92
CA VAL A 383 -4.53 -6.01 -0.51
C VAL A 383 -5.66 -6.87 0.08
N LYS A 384 -6.92 -6.64 -0.29
CA LYS A 384 -8.04 -7.50 0.12
C LYS A 384 -7.92 -8.91 -0.47
N GLU A 385 -7.59 -9.02 -1.74
CA GLU A 385 -7.35 -10.30 -2.40
C GLU A 385 -6.18 -11.06 -1.76
N ALA A 386 -5.09 -10.34 -1.44
CA ALA A 386 -3.95 -10.89 -0.72
C ALA A 386 -4.34 -11.53 0.62
N GLN A 387 -5.28 -10.94 1.32
CA GLN A 387 -5.78 -11.48 2.59
C GLN A 387 -6.74 -12.66 2.39
N ALA A 388 -7.36 -12.78 1.21
CA ALA A 388 -8.29 -13.86 0.90
C ALA A 388 -7.59 -15.16 0.46
N ARG A 389 -6.46 -15.07 -0.27
CA ARG A 389 -5.73 -16.24 -0.78
C ARG A 389 -4.98 -16.97 0.32
N LYS A 390 -5.27 -18.26 0.49
CA LYS A 390 -4.64 -19.13 1.51
C LYS A 390 -3.41 -19.83 0.92
N GLY A 391 -2.27 -19.63 1.54
CA GLY A 391 -1.05 -20.38 1.25
C GLY A 391 -1.15 -21.89 1.51
N SER A 392 -0.23 -22.65 0.98
CA SER A 392 -0.20 -24.13 1.11
C SER A 392 -0.07 -24.55 2.57
N ARG A 393 0.73 -23.84 3.35
CA ARG A 393 0.93 -24.10 4.79
C ARG A 393 -0.29 -23.73 5.62
N GLN A 394 -1.03 -22.71 5.23
CA GLN A 394 -2.29 -22.40 5.90
C GLN A 394 -3.32 -23.51 5.66
N ARG A 395 -3.43 -24.02 4.42
CA ARG A 395 -4.29 -25.19 4.13
C ARG A 395 -3.90 -26.43 4.93
N LEU A 396 -2.58 -26.67 5.10
CA LEU A 396 -2.09 -27.76 5.93
C LEU A 396 -2.45 -27.55 7.41
N ALA A 397 -2.26 -26.36 7.96
CA ALA A 397 -2.63 -26.03 9.34
C ALA A 397 -4.13 -26.21 9.60
N ASP A 398 -4.98 -25.78 8.66
CA ASP A 398 -6.43 -25.98 8.73
C ASP A 398 -6.80 -27.47 8.73
N LYS A 399 -6.13 -28.28 7.91
CA LYS A 399 -6.32 -29.73 7.85
C LYS A 399 -5.90 -30.40 9.16
N VAL A 400 -4.74 -30.06 9.72
CA VAL A 400 -4.25 -30.58 11.01
C VAL A 400 -5.25 -30.22 12.12
N SER A 401 -5.75 -28.98 12.17
CA SER A 401 -6.73 -28.53 13.16
C SER A 401 -8.00 -29.37 13.18
N ASN A 402 -8.42 -29.90 12.04
CA ASN A 402 -9.65 -30.67 11.90
C ASN A 402 -9.55 -32.08 12.55
N TYR A 403 -8.34 -32.70 12.51
CA TYR A 403 -8.09 -33.98 13.14
C TYR A 403 -7.69 -33.84 14.62
N PHE A 404 -7.16 -32.69 14.99
CA PHE A 404 -6.61 -32.45 16.34
C PHE A 404 -7.68 -32.60 17.43
N VAL A 405 -8.87 -32.01 17.24
CA VAL A 405 -9.94 -32.04 18.26
C VAL A 405 -10.41 -33.45 18.58
N PRO A 406 -10.75 -34.34 17.61
CA PRO A 406 -11.07 -35.73 17.91
C PRO A 406 -9.95 -36.48 18.66
N ILE A 407 -8.69 -36.28 18.25
CA ILE A 407 -7.54 -36.94 18.90
C ILE A 407 -7.45 -36.53 20.37
N VAL A 408 -7.59 -35.25 20.65
CA VAL A 408 -7.55 -34.70 21.99
C VAL A 408 -8.66 -35.28 22.88
N VAL A 409 -9.86 -35.42 22.35
CA VAL A 409 -10.98 -36.02 23.10
C VAL A 409 -10.65 -37.48 23.47
N ILE A 410 -10.06 -38.23 22.54
CA ILE A 410 -9.61 -39.61 22.81
C ILE A 410 -8.53 -39.63 23.92
N VAL A 411 -7.55 -38.72 23.85
CA VAL A 411 -6.50 -38.59 24.87
C VAL A 411 -7.11 -38.23 26.24
N ALA A 412 -8.05 -37.27 26.27
CA ALA A 412 -8.71 -36.86 27.50
C ALA A 412 -9.53 -37.99 28.13
N VAL A 413 -10.26 -38.78 27.33
CA VAL A 413 -11.01 -39.96 27.81
C VAL A 413 -10.03 -41.04 28.28
N GLY A 414 -8.94 -41.28 27.57
CA GLY A 414 -7.91 -42.21 27.96
C GLY A 414 -7.27 -41.83 29.31
N ALA A 415 -6.94 -40.55 29.50
CA ALA A 415 -6.42 -40.03 30.77
C ALA A 415 -7.43 -40.14 31.90
N PHE A 416 -8.74 -39.84 31.64
CA PHE A 416 -9.82 -40.05 32.58
C PHE A 416 -9.90 -41.52 33.03
N LEU A 417 -9.93 -42.47 32.10
CA LEU A 417 -10.02 -43.89 32.38
C LEU A 417 -8.80 -44.39 33.15
N TYR A 418 -7.60 -43.97 32.79
CA TYR A 418 -6.36 -44.29 33.48
C TYR A 418 -6.40 -43.86 34.95
N TRP A 419 -6.71 -42.59 35.22
CA TRP A 419 -6.74 -42.05 36.58
C TRP A 419 -7.90 -42.61 37.40
N PHE A 420 -9.06 -42.91 36.79
CA PHE A 420 -10.21 -43.46 37.46
C PHE A 420 -9.99 -44.94 37.88
N PHE A 421 -9.41 -45.76 36.98
CA PHE A 421 -9.26 -47.21 37.24
C PHE A 421 -7.89 -47.60 37.79
N ILE A 422 -6.81 -46.91 37.38
CA ILE A 422 -5.42 -47.37 37.62
C ILE A 422 -4.65 -46.40 38.52
N GLY A 423 -4.52 -45.12 38.14
CA GLY A 423 -3.59 -44.17 38.72
C GLY A 423 -3.78 -43.89 40.22
N VAL A 424 -5.02 -43.97 40.69
CA VAL A 424 -5.39 -43.79 42.12
C VAL A 424 -6.35 -44.88 42.61
N ALA A 425 -6.17 -46.11 42.12
CA ALA A 425 -7.05 -47.25 42.39
C ALA A 425 -7.29 -47.54 43.87
N GLY A 426 -6.32 -47.24 44.76
CA GLY A 426 -6.43 -47.44 46.20
C GLY A 426 -7.23 -46.39 46.98
N ARG A 427 -7.76 -45.34 46.30
CA ARG A 427 -8.54 -44.25 46.92
C ARG A 427 -10.04 -44.48 46.80
N PRO A 428 -10.87 -43.85 47.67
CA PRO A 428 -12.35 -43.87 47.54
C PRO A 428 -12.84 -43.47 46.15
N ILE A 429 -13.94 -44.02 45.71
CA ILE A 429 -14.53 -43.74 44.36
C ILE A 429 -14.75 -42.26 44.15
N SER A 430 -15.20 -41.50 45.18
CA SER A 430 -15.42 -40.05 45.10
C SER A 430 -14.13 -39.30 44.71
N ILE A 431 -12.98 -39.62 45.37
CA ILE A 431 -11.66 -39.02 45.10
C ILE A 431 -11.14 -39.46 43.72
N ARG A 432 -11.37 -40.69 43.33
CA ARG A 432 -10.97 -41.20 42.00
C ARG A 432 -11.73 -40.47 40.90
N LEU A 433 -13.03 -40.25 41.07
CA LEU A 433 -13.86 -39.52 40.15
C LEU A 433 -13.46 -38.04 40.06
N GLU A 434 -13.16 -37.40 41.19
CA GLU A 434 -12.68 -36.05 41.31
C GLU A 434 -11.40 -35.84 40.48
N ILE A 435 -10.38 -36.65 40.73
CA ILE A 435 -9.09 -36.57 40.02
C ILE A 435 -9.27 -36.83 38.51
N ALA A 436 -10.04 -37.86 38.16
CA ALA A 436 -10.25 -38.22 36.76
C ALA A 436 -10.96 -37.11 35.98
N LEU A 437 -11.97 -36.44 36.57
CA LEU A 437 -12.71 -35.33 35.94
C LEU A 437 -11.88 -34.04 35.90
N LEU A 438 -11.02 -33.80 36.94
CA LEU A 438 -10.10 -32.67 36.92
C LEU A 438 -9.08 -32.83 35.78
N VAL A 439 -8.46 -34.01 35.63
CA VAL A 439 -7.51 -34.33 34.58
C VAL A 439 -8.20 -34.21 33.19
N PHE A 440 -9.38 -34.79 33.04
CA PHE A 440 -10.17 -34.71 31.82
C PHE A 440 -10.42 -33.26 31.41
N SER A 441 -10.93 -32.46 32.34
CA SER A 441 -11.22 -31.03 32.10
C SER A 441 -9.94 -30.26 31.73
N SER A 442 -8.84 -30.49 32.44
CA SER A 442 -7.55 -29.84 32.19
C SER A 442 -6.99 -30.17 30.79
N VAL A 443 -7.03 -31.47 30.41
CA VAL A 443 -6.57 -31.91 29.06
C VAL A 443 -7.43 -31.28 27.98
N VAL A 444 -8.74 -31.30 28.13
CA VAL A 444 -9.67 -30.73 27.12
C VAL A 444 -9.48 -29.21 26.96
N VAL A 445 -9.32 -28.49 28.07
CA VAL A 445 -9.18 -27.02 28.07
C VAL A 445 -7.83 -26.61 27.49
N ILE A 446 -6.72 -27.22 27.89
CA ILE A 446 -5.39 -26.82 27.39
C ILE A 446 -5.19 -27.12 25.90
N SER A 447 -5.93 -28.11 25.40
CA SER A 447 -5.80 -28.58 24.02
C SER A 447 -6.51 -27.72 22.99
N CYS A 448 -7.10 -26.59 23.37
CA CYS A 448 -7.76 -25.73 22.39
C CYS A 448 -6.77 -25.20 21.34
N PRO A 449 -6.94 -25.46 20.04
CA PRO A 449 -6.05 -24.97 19.00
C PRO A 449 -6.40 -23.51 18.60
N CYS A 450 -6.74 -22.66 19.58
CA CYS A 450 -7.25 -21.32 19.36
C CYS A 450 -6.25 -20.43 18.60
N ALA A 451 -4.96 -20.54 18.91
CA ALA A 451 -3.89 -19.79 18.29
C ALA A 451 -3.57 -20.24 16.85
N LEU A 452 -3.80 -21.53 16.53
CA LEU A 452 -3.43 -22.12 15.24
C LEU A 452 -4.17 -21.45 14.07
N GLY A 453 -5.46 -21.19 14.21
CA GLY A 453 -6.28 -20.53 13.20
C GLY A 453 -5.89 -19.08 12.92
N LEU A 454 -5.08 -18.46 13.79
CA LEU A 454 -4.59 -17.08 13.66
C LEU A 454 -3.12 -17.00 13.26
N ALA A 455 -2.35 -18.07 13.47
CA ALA A 455 -0.90 -18.06 13.38
C ALA A 455 -0.40 -17.54 12.01
N ILE A 456 -0.98 -18.03 10.92
CA ILE A 456 -0.59 -17.66 9.56
C ILE A 456 -1.33 -16.40 9.09
N PRO A 457 -2.69 -16.32 9.17
CA PRO A 457 -3.42 -15.15 8.66
C PRO A 457 -2.98 -13.82 9.27
N THR A 458 -2.67 -13.79 10.58
CA THR A 458 -2.25 -12.55 11.23
C THR A 458 -0.89 -12.08 10.71
N ALA A 459 0.05 -13.00 10.47
CA ALA A 459 1.36 -12.65 9.91
C ALA A 459 1.22 -12.13 8.46
N ILE A 460 0.39 -12.79 7.63
CA ILE A 460 0.10 -12.35 6.26
C ILE A 460 -0.51 -10.95 6.27
N MET A 461 -1.56 -10.72 7.06
CA MET A 461 -2.24 -9.42 7.12
C MET A 461 -1.29 -8.29 7.55
N VAL A 462 -0.45 -8.52 8.55
CA VAL A 462 0.52 -7.50 9.00
C VAL A 462 1.62 -7.31 7.95
N GLY A 463 2.10 -8.39 7.33
CA GLY A 463 3.14 -8.36 6.31
C GLY A 463 2.69 -7.64 5.03
N THR A 464 1.52 -8.02 4.49
CA THR A 464 0.95 -7.37 3.29
C THR A 464 0.57 -5.93 3.55
N GLY A 465 0.02 -5.62 4.74
CA GLY A 465 -0.25 -4.24 5.15
C GLY A 465 1.01 -3.39 5.24
N LYS A 466 2.09 -3.93 5.82
CA LYS A 466 3.39 -3.24 5.87
C LYS A 466 4.01 -3.08 4.47
N GLY A 467 3.82 -4.07 3.59
CA GLY A 467 4.19 -3.97 2.17
C GLY A 467 3.48 -2.82 1.48
N ALA A 468 2.16 -2.75 1.58
CA ALA A 468 1.35 -1.72 0.96
C ALA A 468 1.73 -0.30 1.44
N GLU A 469 2.00 -0.12 2.75
CA GLU A 469 2.52 1.16 3.31
C GLU A 469 3.86 1.59 2.68
N ASN A 470 4.60 0.66 2.07
CA ASN A 470 5.89 0.92 1.42
C ASN A 470 5.84 0.78 -0.11
N GLY A 471 4.65 0.81 -0.71
CA GLY A 471 4.48 0.67 -2.15
C GLY A 471 4.84 -0.72 -2.70
N ILE A 472 4.77 -1.76 -1.86
CA ILE A 472 5.01 -3.18 -2.21
C ILE A 472 3.68 -3.91 -2.04
N LEU A 473 3.03 -4.24 -3.15
CA LEU A 473 1.77 -4.99 -3.14
C LEU A 473 2.06 -6.48 -3.36
N MET A 474 1.47 -7.36 -2.54
CA MET A 474 1.67 -8.81 -2.59
C MET A 474 0.33 -9.52 -2.70
N LYS A 475 0.16 -10.46 -3.63
CA LYS A 475 -1.12 -11.07 -3.99
C LYS A 475 -1.62 -12.15 -3.02
N GLY A 476 -0.89 -12.46 -1.96
CA GLY A 476 -1.37 -13.37 -0.90
C GLY A 476 -0.32 -14.22 -0.22
N GLY A 477 -0.84 -15.19 0.55
CA GLY A 477 -0.01 -16.15 1.28
C GLY A 477 0.82 -17.04 0.37
N ASP A 478 0.27 -17.44 -0.77
CA ASP A 478 0.96 -18.26 -1.76
C ASP A 478 2.19 -17.54 -2.30
N SER A 479 2.06 -16.27 -2.70
CA SER A 479 3.17 -15.45 -3.20
C SER A 479 4.24 -15.22 -2.12
N LEU A 480 3.84 -15.00 -0.85
CA LEU A 480 4.76 -14.86 0.28
C LEU A 480 5.55 -16.16 0.57
N GLU A 481 4.90 -17.32 0.43
CA GLU A 481 5.53 -18.62 0.56
C GLU A 481 6.50 -18.87 -0.60
N ALA A 482 6.06 -18.64 -1.86
CA ALA A 482 6.86 -18.84 -3.06
C ALA A 482 8.13 -17.97 -3.08
N VAL A 483 8.04 -16.68 -2.67
CA VAL A 483 9.22 -15.79 -2.58
C VAL A 483 10.28 -16.30 -1.61
N ASN A 484 9.91 -17.08 -0.59
CA ASN A 484 10.90 -17.67 0.31
C ASN A 484 11.73 -18.76 -0.37
N ASP A 485 11.13 -19.45 -1.32
CA ASP A 485 11.71 -20.62 -1.99
C ASP A 485 12.48 -20.27 -3.27
N ILE A 486 12.33 -19.03 -3.80
CA ILE A 486 13.08 -18.59 -4.98
C ILE A 486 14.58 -18.61 -4.74
N ASN A 487 15.32 -19.11 -5.74
CA ASN A 487 16.78 -19.10 -5.81
C ASN A 487 17.32 -18.49 -7.12
N THR A 488 16.46 -18.20 -8.07
CA THR A 488 16.79 -17.64 -9.38
C THR A 488 15.87 -16.46 -9.69
N ILE A 489 16.45 -15.36 -10.17
CA ILE A 489 15.69 -14.19 -10.63
C ILE A 489 16.08 -13.88 -12.06
N VAL A 490 15.07 -13.77 -12.92
CA VAL A 490 15.23 -13.33 -14.32
C VAL A 490 14.68 -11.93 -14.45
N PHE A 491 15.49 -11.02 -14.95
CA PHE A 491 15.11 -9.64 -15.20
C PHE A 491 14.90 -9.42 -16.69
N ASP A 492 13.77 -8.82 -17.06
CA ASP A 492 13.70 -8.16 -18.35
C ASP A 492 14.67 -6.96 -18.38
N LYS A 493 15.24 -6.67 -19.54
CA LYS A 493 16.15 -5.53 -19.66
C LYS A 493 15.40 -4.21 -19.68
N THR A 494 14.51 -4.04 -20.66
CA THR A 494 13.93 -2.76 -21.05
C THR A 494 12.85 -2.28 -20.06
N GLY A 495 13.03 -1.06 -19.52
CA GLY A 495 12.07 -0.53 -18.51
C GLY A 495 12.24 -1.13 -17.12
N THR A 496 12.90 -2.27 -16.97
CA THR A 496 13.16 -2.97 -15.71
C THR A 496 14.57 -2.66 -15.18
N LEU A 497 15.62 -3.14 -15.83
CA LEU A 497 17.01 -2.80 -15.48
C LEU A 497 17.40 -1.41 -15.99
N THR A 498 16.81 -0.98 -17.10
CA THR A 498 17.02 0.31 -17.74
C THR A 498 15.85 1.26 -17.48
N VAL A 499 16.04 2.53 -17.84
CA VAL A 499 15.02 3.59 -17.65
C VAL A 499 13.80 3.36 -18.55
N GLY A 500 13.93 2.58 -19.65
CA GLY A 500 12.88 2.32 -20.63
C GLY A 500 12.57 3.52 -21.54
N LYS A 501 13.45 4.50 -21.57
CA LYS A 501 13.37 5.67 -22.44
C LYS A 501 14.67 5.72 -23.27
N PRO A 502 14.69 5.05 -24.42
CA PRO A 502 15.84 5.11 -25.31
C PRO A 502 16.11 6.56 -25.71
N LYS A 503 17.39 6.92 -25.81
CA LYS A 503 17.84 8.25 -26.24
C LYS A 503 18.90 8.13 -27.32
N VAL A 504 18.90 9.08 -28.26
CA VAL A 504 19.97 9.19 -29.20
C VAL A 504 21.25 9.54 -28.45
N SER A 505 22.22 8.64 -28.47
CA SER A 505 23.50 8.79 -27.77
C SER A 505 24.64 9.25 -28.68
N VAL A 506 24.57 8.91 -29.97
CA VAL A 506 25.59 9.30 -30.96
C VAL A 506 24.97 9.39 -32.34
N ILE A 507 25.40 10.36 -33.11
CA ILE A 507 25.06 10.49 -34.53
C ILE A 507 26.41 10.57 -35.25
N TYR A 508 26.69 9.60 -36.12
CA TYR A 508 27.91 9.54 -36.89
C TYR A 508 27.64 9.82 -38.35
N SER A 509 28.36 10.81 -38.93
CA SER A 509 28.22 11.25 -40.31
C SER A 509 29.58 11.30 -41.03
N GLU A 510 29.58 11.41 -42.35
CA GLU A 510 30.82 11.47 -43.17
C GLU A 510 31.60 12.76 -43.00
N ILE A 511 31.09 13.84 -42.40
CA ILE A 511 31.77 15.12 -42.21
C ILE A 511 33.11 14.96 -41.47
N ASP A 512 33.20 14.01 -40.55
CA ASP A 512 34.43 13.77 -39.76
C ASP A 512 35.61 13.25 -40.59
N LEU A 513 35.40 12.90 -41.87
CA LEU A 513 36.43 12.31 -42.72
C LEU A 513 36.85 13.14 -43.91
N LYS A 514 36.03 14.03 -44.47
CA LYS A 514 36.33 14.78 -45.70
C LYS A 514 35.46 16.01 -45.90
N ASN A 515 35.40 17.00 -45.17
CA ASN A 515 34.70 18.31 -45.43
C ASN A 515 33.52 18.37 -46.45
N GLU A 516 33.07 17.26 -46.99
CA GLU A 516 31.96 17.10 -47.94
C GLU A 516 31.04 15.97 -47.46
N GLY A 517 30.00 16.27 -46.70
CA GLY A 517 29.02 15.32 -46.22
C GLY A 517 27.82 15.97 -45.56
N MET A 518 26.88 15.17 -45.13
CA MET A 518 25.71 15.66 -44.37
C MET A 518 26.13 15.85 -42.91
N SER A 519 25.66 16.95 -42.32
CA SER A 519 25.88 17.20 -40.89
C SER A 519 25.09 16.21 -40.02
N ALA A 520 25.46 16.05 -38.75
CA ALA A 520 24.69 15.27 -37.80
C ALA A 520 23.23 15.75 -37.66
N ASN A 521 23.00 17.07 -37.80
CA ASN A 521 21.66 17.63 -37.78
C ASN A 521 20.86 17.32 -39.06
N ASP A 522 21.51 17.24 -40.21
CA ASP A 522 20.84 16.82 -41.46
C ASP A 522 20.44 15.34 -41.38
N ILE A 523 21.34 14.47 -40.88
CA ILE A 523 21.03 13.06 -40.67
C ILE A 523 19.85 12.92 -39.73
N LEU A 524 19.87 13.64 -38.60
CA LEU A 524 18.80 13.63 -37.62
C LEU A 524 17.49 14.16 -38.22
N TYR A 525 17.54 15.21 -39.02
CA TYR A 525 16.36 15.76 -39.70
C TYR A 525 15.68 14.72 -40.62
N TYR A 526 16.46 14.05 -41.51
CA TYR A 526 15.89 13.03 -42.39
C TYR A 526 15.40 11.80 -41.62
N ALA A 527 16.11 11.37 -40.59
CA ALA A 527 15.72 10.23 -39.78
C ALA A 527 14.44 10.54 -38.95
N ALA A 528 14.39 11.69 -38.28
CA ALA A 528 13.23 12.09 -37.47
C ALA A 528 11.99 12.36 -38.35
N THR A 529 12.20 12.98 -39.53
CA THR A 529 11.10 13.15 -40.49
C THR A 529 10.58 11.79 -40.96
N ALA A 530 11.48 10.84 -41.25
CA ALA A 530 11.12 9.49 -41.68
C ALA A 530 10.32 8.73 -40.64
N GLU A 531 10.62 8.91 -39.36
CA GLU A 531 9.97 8.25 -38.23
C GLU A 531 8.65 8.88 -37.79
N MET A 532 8.23 10.02 -38.37
CA MET A 532 6.95 10.66 -38.03
C MET A 532 5.73 9.76 -38.21
N GLY A 533 5.82 8.75 -39.07
CA GLY A 533 4.77 7.74 -39.29
C GLY A 533 4.89 6.51 -38.35
N SER A 534 5.91 6.47 -37.49
CA SER A 534 6.23 5.32 -36.65
C SER A 534 5.77 5.51 -35.19
N GLU A 535 5.12 4.49 -34.63
CA GLU A 535 4.80 4.43 -33.21
C GLU A 535 5.90 3.73 -32.39
N HIS A 536 7.00 3.32 -33.02
CA HIS A 536 8.06 2.57 -32.36
C HIS A 536 8.84 3.47 -31.38
N PRO A 537 9.17 3.03 -30.14
CA PRO A 537 9.91 3.83 -29.13
C PRO A 537 11.23 4.41 -29.63
N ILE A 538 11.91 3.68 -30.49
CA ILE A 538 13.16 4.11 -31.15
C ILE A 538 12.89 5.32 -32.07
N GLY A 539 11.84 5.28 -32.88
CA GLY A 539 11.43 6.37 -33.74
C GLY A 539 11.08 7.62 -32.94
N GLN A 540 10.32 7.45 -31.85
CA GLN A 540 9.98 8.56 -30.95
C GLN A 540 11.23 9.22 -30.35
N SER A 541 12.25 8.42 -29.96
CA SER A 541 13.50 8.99 -29.42
C SER A 541 14.29 9.82 -30.44
N ILE A 542 14.23 9.47 -31.71
CA ILE A 542 14.86 10.23 -32.81
C ILE A 542 14.09 11.54 -33.03
N ILE A 543 12.76 11.50 -32.99
CA ILE A 543 11.89 12.68 -33.12
C ILE A 543 12.10 13.63 -31.93
N GLU A 544 12.17 13.09 -30.70
CA GLU A 544 12.40 13.91 -29.52
C GLU A 544 13.75 14.62 -29.55
N GLU A 545 14.81 13.95 -29.97
CA GLU A 545 16.15 14.55 -30.12
C GLU A 545 16.14 15.67 -31.18
N ALA A 546 15.45 15.45 -32.31
CA ALA A 546 15.32 16.46 -33.33
C ALA A 546 14.56 17.71 -32.84
N ASN A 547 13.47 17.52 -32.10
CA ASN A 547 12.72 18.61 -31.50
C ASN A 547 13.53 19.36 -30.44
N GLN A 548 14.33 18.66 -29.61
CA GLN A 548 15.21 19.31 -28.62
C GLN A 548 16.30 20.16 -29.28
N ARG A 549 16.77 19.77 -30.48
CA ARG A 549 17.70 20.57 -31.28
C ARG A 549 17.02 21.67 -32.11
N GLY A 550 15.70 21.80 -31.99
CA GLY A 550 14.92 22.85 -32.71
C GLY A 550 14.80 22.61 -34.22
N LEU A 551 14.88 21.35 -34.67
CA LEU A 551 14.75 21.03 -36.10
C LEU A 551 13.26 20.98 -36.47
N SER A 552 12.88 21.75 -37.50
CA SER A 552 11.52 21.71 -38.04
C SER A 552 11.37 20.54 -39.01
N LEU A 553 10.60 19.51 -38.61
CA LEU A 553 10.42 18.29 -39.40
C LEU A 553 9.54 18.53 -40.64
N GLY A 554 9.83 17.78 -41.72
CA GLY A 554 9.09 17.83 -42.98
C GLY A 554 7.90 16.90 -43.03
N SER A 555 7.35 16.68 -44.25
CA SER A 555 6.29 15.72 -44.51
C SER A 555 6.84 14.39 -45.05
N VAL A 556 6.18 13.32 -44.73
CA VAL A 556 6.49 11.95 -45.18
C VAL A 556 5.52 11.51 -46.25
N VAL A 557 6.04 10.82 -47.27
CA VAL A 557 5.25 10.19 -48.33
C VAL A 557 5.68 8.73 -48.48
N ASP A 558 4.75 7.85 -48.84
CA ASP A 558 5.01 6.43 -49.07
C ASP A 558 5.72 5.73 -47.87
N PHE A 559 5.14 5.83 -46.67
CA PHE A 559 5.68 5.23 -45.48
C PHE A 559 5.40 3.73 -45.45
N GLU A 560 6.44 2.91 -45.36
CA GLU A 560 6.37 1.45 -45.22
C GLU A 560 7.21 0.98 -44.03
N ALA A 561 6.57 0.39 -43.03
CA ALA A 561 7.26 -0.25 -41.91
C ALA A 561 7.51 -1.73 -42.23
N ILE A 562 8.77 -2.19 -42.17
CA ILE A 562 9.17 -3.58 -42.39
C ILE A 562 9.45 -4.21 -41.03
N PRO A 563 8.58 -5.11 -40.53
CA PRO A 563 8.72 -5.69 -39.19
C PRO A 563 10.10 -6.31 -38.94
N GLY A 564 10.72 -5.89 -37.83
CA GLY A 564 12.04 -6.40 -37.42
C GLY A 564 13.23 -5.91 -38.23
N LYS A 565 13.05 -5.02 -39.24
CA LYS A 565 14.13 -4.51 -40.09
C LYS A 565 14.28 -3.00 -40.06
N GLY A 566 13.16 -2.25 -40.10
CA GLY A 566 13.15 -0.78 -40.11
C GLY A 566 12.03 -0.20 -40.98
N ILE A 567 12.25 0.99 -41.51
CA ILE A 567 11.28 1.71 -42.33
C ILE A 567 11.88 2.14 -43.68
N VAL A 568 11.00 2.25 -44.68
CA VAL A 568 11.31 2.81 -45.99
C VAL A 568 10.29 3.89 -46.29
N THR A 569 10.74 5.07 -46.72
CA THR A 569 9.85 6.19 -46.94
C THR A 569 10.48 7.24 -47.89
N THR A 570 9.70 8.20 -48.30
CA THR A 570 10.17 9.33 -49.11
C THR A 570 10.04 10.63 -48.33
N VAL A 571 11.16 11.33 -48.12
CA VAL A 571 11.22 12.61 -47.44
C VAL A 571 11.78 13.65 -48.40
N SER A 572 11.04 14.72 -48.65
CA SER A 572 11.47 15.80 -49.62
C SER A 572 11.91 15.27 -50.99
N GLY A 573 11.22 14.27 -51.55
CA GLY A 573 11.52 13.63 -52.84
C GLY A 573 12.72 12.70 -52.82
N LYS A 574 13.33 12.39 -51.66
CA LYS A 574 14.46 11.46 -51.51
C LYS A 574 13.97 10.18 -50.81
N LYS A 575 14.37 9.04 -51.39
CA LYS A 575 14.06 7.75 -50.78
C LYS A 575 14.96 7.49 -49.57
N ILE A 576 14.38 7.24 -48.41
CA ILE A 576 15.07 7.01 -47.15
C ILE A 576 14.86 5.54 -46.73
N HIS A 577 15.94 4.85 -46.38
CA HIS A 577 15.88 3.59 -45.65
C HIS A 577 16.49 3.86 -44.26
N LEU A 578 15.77 3.49 -43.22
CA LEU A 578 16.19 3.64 -41.82
C LEU A 578 15.97 2.33 -41.10
N GLY A 579 17.01 1.68 -40.58
CA GLY A 579 16.87 0.39 -39.96
C GLY A 579 18.18 -0.34 -39.66
N ASN A 580 18.07 -1.67 -39.45
CA ASN A 580 19.21 -2.54 -39.15
C ASN A 580 19.92 -3.01 -40.42
N GLU A 581 21.04 -3.74 -40.26
CA GLU A 581 21.88 -4.25 -41.33
C GLU A 581 21.07 -5.09 -42.35
N LYS A 582 20.10 -5.92 -41.88
CA LYS A 582 19.28 -6.78 -42.76
C LYS A 582 18.42 -5.99 -43.73
N LEU A 583 17.90 -4.80 -43.32
CA LEU A 583 17.15 -3.94 -44.25
C LEU A 583 18.05 -3.48 -45.43
N PHE A 584 19.31 -3.19 -45.17
CA PHE A 584 20.23 -2.70 -46.18
C PHE A 584 20.76 -3.84 -47.08
N GLU A 585 20.96 -5.03 -46.53
CA GLU A 585 21.30 -6.23 -47.31
C GLU A 585 20.19 -6.62 -48.30
N ASP A 586 18.92 -6.64 -47.84
CA ASP A 586 17.77 -6.95 -48.67
C ASP A 586 17.59 -5.94 -49.83
N ASN A 587 17.93 -4.67 -49.60
CA ASN A 587 17.86 -3.63 -50.59
C ASN A 587 19.16 -3.44 -51.39
N GLN A 588 20.15 -4.29 -51.20
CA GLN A 588 21.46 -4.26 -51.88
C GLN A 588 22.20 -2.94 -51.73
N ILE A 589 22.10 -2.28 -50.58
CA ILE A 589 22.75 -1.03 -50.24
C ILE A 589 24.08 -1.33 -49.56
N PRO A 590 25.26 -0.94 -50.13
CA PRO A 590 26.59 -1.30 -49.61
C PRO A 590 26.86 -0.59 -48.30
N LEU A 591 27.40 -1.37 -47.29
CA LEU A 591 27.69 -0.89 -45.93
C LEU A 591 29.19 -0.72 -45.63
N GLU A 592 30.08 -1.06 -46.56
CA GLU A 592 31.53 -1.22 -46.33
C GLU A 592 32.17 -0.05 -45.60
N LYS A 593 31.79 1.19 -45.92
CA LYS A 593 32.38 2.39 -45.31
C LYS A 593 31.99 2.60 -43.84
N TYR A 594 30.82 2.06 -43.44
CA TYR A 594 30.24 2.28 -42.10
C TYR A 594 30.35 1.05 -41.23
N LYS A 595 30.73 -0.11 -41.77
CA LYS A 595 30.69 -1.39 -41.08
C LYS A 595 31.61 -1.44 -39.86
N GLU A 596 32.78 -0.82 -39.93
CA GLU A 596 33.71 -0.74 -38.80
C GLU A 596 33.11 0.07 -37.64
N LYS A 597 32.58 1.27 -37.93
CA LYS A 597 31.94 2.12 -36.91
C LYS A 597 30.63 1.54 -36.38
N PHE A 598 29.87 0.88 -37.25
CA PHE A 598 28.68 0.18 -36.86
C PHE A 598 28.99 -0.93 -35.80
N ASN A 599 30.00 -1.76 -36.09
CA ASN A 599 30.46 -2.78 -35.17
C ASN A 599 31.05 -2.18 -33.87
N GLU A 600 31.81 -1.09 -33.96
CA GLU A 600 32.34 -0.39 -32.79
C GLU A 600 31.19 0.06 -31.83
N PHE A 601 30.12 0.66 -32.34
CA PHE A 601 29.01 1.09 -31.55
C PHE A 601 28.22 -0.07 -30.96
N GLN A 602 28.04 -1.17 -31.71
CA GLN A 602 27.43 -2.39 -31.19
C GLN A 602 28.27 -3.01 -30.06
N GLN A 603 29.60 -2.99 -30.18
CA GLN A 603 30.54 -3.43 -29.12
C GLN A 603 30.43 -2.58 -27.85
N LYS A 604 30.01 -1.31 -27.97
CA LYS A 604 29.72 -0.42 -26.84
C LYS A 604 28.32 -0.58 -26.25
N GLY A 605 27.54 -1.56 -26.70
CA GLY A 605 26.19 -1.78 -26.24
C GLY A 605 25.12 -0.78 -26.76
N ILE A 606 25.47 -0.07 -27.84
CA ILE A 606 24.61 0.94 -28.45
C ILE A 606 23.80 0.27 -29.57
N THR A 607 22.48 0.41 -29.52
CA THR A 607 21.57 -0.01 -30.61
C THR A 607 21.82 0.91 -31.79
N THR A 608 22.34 0.36 -32.90
CA THR A 608 22.74 1.10 -34.09
C THR A 608 21.71 1.04 -35.19
N ILE A 609 21.35 2.18 -35.74
CA ILE A 609 20.43 2.35 -36.86
C ILE A 609 21.20 3.01 -38.00
N LEU A 610 21.12 2.39 -39.17
CA LEU A 610 21.66 2.91 -40.39
C LEU A 610 20.66 3.78 -41.12
N ILE A 611 21.08 4.88 -41.71
CA ILE A 611 20.29 5.72 -42.58
C ILE A 611 20.89 5.78 -43.97
N SER A 612 20.11 5.48 -45.01
CA SER A 612 20.48 5.79 -46.41
C SER A 612 19.56 6.81 -47.02
N ILE A 613 20.08 7.57 -47.91
CA ILE A 613 19.38 8.54 -48.74
C ILE A 613 19.70 8.24 -50.21
N ASN A 614 18.64 7.96 -50.99
CA ASN A 614 18.77 7.55 -52.40
C ASN A 614 19.74 6.35 -52.57
N ASN A 615 19.57 5.31 -51.79
CA ASN A 615 20.37 4.08 -51.75
C ASN A 615 21.85 4.26 -51.42
N GLN A 616 22.23 5.36 -50.78
CA GLN A 616 23.58 5.57 -50.26
C GLN A 616 23.52 5.77 -48.75
N VAL A 617 24.29 4.97 -47.99
CA VAL A 617 24.42 5.16 -46.55
C VAL A 617 25.04 6.51 -46.27
N LYS A 618 24.40 7.33 -45.43
CA LYS A 618 24.83 8.69 -45.07
C LYS A 618 25.22 8.83 -43.60
N GLY A 619 24.79 7.91 -42.77
CA GLY A 619 25.13 7.96 -41.36
C GLY A 619 24.62 6.79 -40.52
N ILE A 620 25.03 6.83 -39.25
CA ILE A 620 24.60 5.91 -38.20
C ILE A 620 24.02 6.73 -37.04
N ILE A 621 22.89 6.32 -36.53
CA ILE A 621 22.32 6.85 -35.31
C ILE A 621 22.40 5.76 -34.23
N GLY A 622 23.11 6.06 -33.15
CA GLY A 622 23.23 5.18 -32.01
C GLY A 622 22.25 5.58 -30.94
N ILE A 623 21.49 4.59 -30.46
CA ILE A 623 20.47 4.76 -29.42
C ILE A 623 20.84 3.89 -28.23
N SER A 624 20.81 4.44 -27.04
CA SER A 624 21.06 3.70 -25.79
C SER A 624 19.96 3.93 -24.78
N ASP A 625 19.61 2.87 -24.08
CA ASP A 625 18.73 2.93 -22.93
C ASP A 625 19.58 2.79 -21.67
N LYS A 626 19.67 3.86 -20.90
CA LYS A 626 20.55 3.96 -19.73
C LYS A 626 20.09 3.01 -18.63
N LEU A 627 21.01 2.28 -17.99
CA LEU A 627 20.74 1.57 -16.75
C LEU A 627 20.23 2.53 -15.67
N LYS A 628 19.26 2.08 -14.88
CA LYS A 628 18.81 2.82 -13.69
C LYS A 628 19.97 2.90 -12.69
N ASP A 629 20.19 4.06 -12.08
CA ASP A 629 21.32 4.30 -11.18
C ASP A 629 21.34 3.32 -9.98
N GLN A 630 20.19 2.78 -9.61
CA GLN A 630 20.05 1.84 -8.48
C GLN A 630 20.26 0.36 -8.88
N THR A 631 20.31 0.04 -10.18
CA THR A 631 20.38 -1.34 -10.68
C THR A 631 21.61 -2.09 -10.16
N PRO A 632 22.86 -1.57 -10.25
CA PRO A 632 24.03 -2.29 -9.78
C PRO A 632 23.94 -2.66 -8.29
N TYR A 633 23.53 -1.70 -7.45
CA TYR A 633 23.36 -1.92 -6.02
C TYR A 633 22.31 -3.00 -5.72
N ALA A 634 21.17 -2.94 -6.41
CA ALA A 634 20.08 -3.90 -6.18
C ALA A 634 20.51 -5.33 -6.55
N LEU A 635 21.16 -5.51 -7.71
CA LEU A 635 21.68 -6.81 -8.16
C LEU A 635 22.74 -7.36 -7.21
N GLU A 636 23.65 -6.53 -6.72
CA GLU A 636 24.67 -6.93 -5.75
C GLU A 636 24.04 -7.42 -4.44
N GLU A 637 23.03 -6.70 -3.91
CA GLU A 637 22.31 -7.10 -2.70
C GLU A 637 21.55 -8.42 -2.89
N LEU A 638 21.00 -8.67 -4.08
CA LEU A 638 20.34 -9.95 -4.40
C LEU A 638 21.35 -11.10 -4.51
N LYS A 639 22.51 -10.89 -5.15
CA LYS A 639 23.61 -11.87 -5.19
C LYS A 639 24.12 -12.21 -3.78
N LYS A 640 24.28 -11.23 -2.88
CA LYS A 640 24.64 -11.46 -1.47
C LYS A 640 23.65 -12.33 -0.71
N LYS A 641 22.41 -12.41 -1.17
CA LYS A 641 21.35 -13.28 -0.61
C LYS A 641 21.36 -14.70 -1.21
N GLY A 642 22.33 -15.02 -2.06
CA GLY A 642 22.46 -16.34 -2.70
C GLY A 642 21.51 -16.55 -3.87
N LEU A 643 21.03 -15.48 -4.53
CA LEU A 643 20.14 -15.56 -5.68
C LEU A 643 20.93 -15.53 -6.97
N ASN A 644 20.65 -16.46 -7.88
CA ASN A 644 21.18 -16.46 -9.25
C ASN A 644 20.43 -15.44 -10.09
N ILE A 645 21.18 -14.58 -10.80
CA ILE A 645 20.59 -13.49 -11.57
C ILE A 645 20.78 -13.73 -13.05
N TYR A 646 19.68 -13.70 -13.80
CA TYR A 646 19.64 -13.78 -15.25
C TYR A 646 19.10 -12.46 -15.83
N MET A 647 19.58 -12.09 -17.00
CA MET A 647 19.02 -11.01 -17.81
C MET A 647 18.39 -11.61 -19.08
N LEU A 648 17.17 -11.19 -19.40
CA LEU A 648 16.44 -11.61 -20.57
C LEU A 648 16.14 -10.40 -21.45
N THR A 649 16.45 -10.48 -22.75
CA THR A 649 16.29 -9.36 -23.67
C THR A 649 16.07 -9.81 -25.11
N GLY A 650 15.33 -8.99 -25.88
CA GLY A 650 15.20 -9.15 -27.34
C GLY A 650 16.36 -8.55 -28.13
N ASP A 651 17.35 -7.91 -27.47
CA ASP A 651 18.52 -7.34 -28.13
C ASP A 651 19.41 -8.43 -28.75
N ASN A 652 20.21 -8.02 -29.72
CA ASN A 652 21.26 -8.90 -30.27
C ASN A 652 22.25 -9.31 -29.17
N LYS A 653 22.87 -10.46 -29.37
CA LYS A 653 23.78 -11.10 -28.42
C LYS A 653 24.93 -10.18 -27.99
N GLN A 654 25.48 -9.39 -28.90
CA GLN A 654 26.61 -8.50 -28.62
C GLN A 654 26.27 -7.37 -27.65
N THR A 655 25.16 -6.69 -27.91
CA THR A 655 24.64 -5.63 -27.03
C THR A 655 24.27 -6.17 -25.66
N ALA A 656 23.57 -7.33 -25.63
CA ALA A 656 23.17 -7.99 -24.40
C ALA A 656 24.39 -8.37 -23.53
N MET A 657 25.42 -8.95 -24.14
CA MET A 657 26.67 -9.32 -23.44
C MET A 657 27.43 -8.10 -22.88
N THR A 658 27.37 -6.97 -23.58
CA THR A 658 28.01 -5.74 -23.08
C THR A 658 27.35 -5.23 -21.82
N ILE A 659 26.03 -5.18 -21.82
CA ILE A 659 25.22 -4.79 -20.63
C ILE A 659 25.38 -5.84 -19.51
N GLY A 660 25.42 -7.14 -19.86
CA GLY A 660 25.66 -8.20 -18.89
C GLY A 660 27.00 -8.05 -18.18
N LYS A 661 28.08 -7.69 -18.91
CA LYS A 661 29.39 -7.40 -18.33
C LYS A 661 29.35 -6.18 -17.39
N GLU A 662 28.66 -5.11 -17.78
CA GLU A 662 28.47 -3.93 -16.91
C GLU A 662 27.75 -4.29 -15.59
N LEU A 663 26.83 -5.27 -15.63
CA LEU A 663 26.11 -5.80 -14.47
C LEU A 663 26.82 -6.96 -13.75
N ASN A 664 28.06 -7.29 -14.15
CA ASN A 664 28.84 -8.42 -13.63
C ASN A 664 28.06 -9.75 -13.73
N LEU A 665 27.42 -10.01 -14.90
CA LEU A 665 26.76 -11.27 -15.23
C LEU A 665 27.65 -12.10 -16.16
N ASP A 666 27.70 -13.42 -15.91
CA ASP A 666 28.39 -14.36 -16.79
C ASP A 666 27.60 -14.57 -18.09
N GLU A 667 28.28 -15.00 -19.17
CA GLU A 667 27.66 -15.20 -20.49
C GLU A 667 26.44 -16.14 -20.43
N ASN A 668 26.49 -17.18 -19.61
CA ASN A 668 25.39 -18.15 -19.44
C ASN A 668 24.17 -17.57 -18.71
N HIS A 669 24.31 -16.41 -18.09
CA HIS A 669 23.24 -15.71 -17.38
C HIS A 669 22.59 -14.60 -18.22
N VAL A 670 22.95 -14.50 -19.51
CA VAL A 670 22.40 -13.52 -20.45
C VAL A 670 21.61 -14.26 -21.56
N LEU A 671 20.30 -14.14 -21.52
CA LEU A 671 19.38 -14.70 -22.50
C LEU A 671 19.04 -13.61 -23.53
N ALA A 672 19.77 -13.62 -24.66
CA ALA A 672 19.63 -12.63 -25.72
C ALA A 672 18.78 -13.14 -26.88
N GLU A 673 18.33 -12.23 -27.75
CA GLU A 673 17.57 -12.50 -28.98
C GLU A 673 16.25 -13.25 -28.71
N VAL A 674 15.64 -13.06 -27.52
CA VAL A 674 14.41 -13.72 -27.13
C VAL A 674 13.22 -12.89 -27.59
N LEU A 675 12.37 -13.46 -28.44
CA LEU A 675 11.14 -12.81 -28.90
C LEU A 675 10.10 -12.71 -27.77
N PRO A 676 9.18 -11.73 -27.80
CA PRO A 676 8.18 -11.56 -26.73
C PRO A 676 7.36 -12.82 -26.43
N ASN A 677 6.97 -13.57 -27.45
CA ASN A 677 6.23 -14.83 -27.34
C ASN A 677 7.09 -16.01 -26.81
N GLU A 678 8.42 -15.89 -26.82
CA GLU A 678 9.35 -16.92 -26.36
C GLU A 678 9.86 -16.70 -24.94
N LYS A 679 9.59 -15.52 -24.35
CA LYS A 679 10.01 -15.18 -22.99
C LYS A 679 9.48 -16.20 -21.97
N ALA A 680 8.20 -16.58 -22.06
CA ALA A 680 7.59 -17.59 -21.19
C ALA A 680 8.24 -18.98 -21.35
N LEU A 681 8.59 -19.36 -22.58
CA LEU A 681 9.30 -20.61 -22.84
C LEU A 681 10.71 -20.63 -22.26
N SER A 682 11.39 -19.48 -22.26
CA SER A 682 12.73 -19.34 -21.65
C SER A 682 12.66 -19.52 -20.12
N ILE A 683 11.65 -18.94 -19.45
CA ILE A 683 11.40 -19.17 -18.04
C ILE A 683 11.13 -20.64 -17.76
N LYS A 684 10.23 -21.26 -18.56
CA LYS A 684 9.90 -22.68 -18.42
C LYS A 684 11.11 -23.60 -18.57
N LYS A 685 11.99 -23.34 -19.54
CA LYS A 685 13.24 -24.09 -19.73
C LYS A 685 14.16 -23.98 -18.50
N LEU A 686 14.25 -22.79 -17.88
CA LEU A 686 15.01 -22.63 -16.65
C LEU A 686 14.41 -23.44 -15.50
N GLN A 687 13.11 -23.42 -15.32
CA GLN A 687 12.40 -24.22 -14.30
C GLN A 687 12.59 -25.71 -14.50
N GLU A 688 12.56 -26.20 -15.76
CA GLU A 688 12.73 -27.61 -16.11
C GLU A 688 14.20 -28.09 -16.08
N SER A 689 15.17 -27.18 -15.97
CA SER A 689 16.60 -27.55 -15.97
C SER A 689 17.03 -28.26 -14.68
N SER A 690 16.33 -28.09 -13.56
CA SER A 690 16.47 -28.84 -12.31
C SER A 690 15.22 -28.65 -11.44
N GLU A 691 14.81 -29.70 -10.68
CA GLU A 691 13.69 -29.65 -9.73
C GLU A 691 13.90 -28.65 -8.59
N ASP A 692 15.15 -28.29 -8.32
CA ASP A 692 15.50 -27.33 -7.25
C ASP A 692 15.48 -25.88 -7.70
N ILE A 693 15.19 -25.57 -8.99
CA ILE A 693 15.19 -24.21 -9.50
C ILE A 693 13.79 -23.61 -9.39
N HIS A 694 13.68 -22.57 -8.56
CA HIS A 694 12.49 -21.73 -8.40
C HIS A 694 12.77 -20.33 -8.96
N VAL A 695 12.04 -19.95 -9.99
CA VAL A 695 12.29 -18.75 -10.79
C VAL A 695 11.33 -17.63 -10.42
N ALA A 696 11.87 -16.45 -10.09
CA ALA A 696 11.13 -15.21 -10.13
C ALA A 696 11.40 -14.47 -11.45
N MET A 697 10.35 -14.00 -12.12
CA MET A 697 10.46 -13.10 -13.27
C MET A 697 10.15 -11.67 -12.86
N VAL A 698 11.00 -10.73 -13.27
CA VAL A 698 10.87 -9.30 -12.99
C VAL A 698 10.75 -8.55 -14.30
N GLY A 699 9.63 -7.85 -14.51
CA GLY A 699 9.33 -7.12 -15.74
C GLY A 699 8.43 -5.90 -15.53
N ASP A 700 8.12 -5.16 -16.60
CA ASP A 700 7.20 -4.01 -16.57
C ASP A 700 5.71 -4.39 -16.73
N GLY A 701 5.43 -5.62 -17.09
CA GLY A 701 4.10 -6.22 -17.17
C GLY A 701 3.35 -6.01 -18.49
N ILE A 702 3.77 -5.15 -19.39
CA ILE A 702 3.07 -4.94 -20.67
C ILE A 702 3.40 -6.09 -21.65
N ASN A 703 4.69 -6.29 -21.90
CA ASN A 703 5.18 -7.29 -22.84
C ASN A 703 5.56 -8.60 -22.15
N ASP A 704 5.68 -8.59 -20.82
CA ASP A 704 6.20 -9.67 -20.01
C ASP A 704 5.11 -10.49 -19.31
N ALA A 705 3.83 -10.13 -19.46
CA ALA A 705 2.71 -10.78 -18.77
C ALA A 705 2.72 -12.32 -18.89
N PRO A 706 2.99 -12.94 -20.07
CA PRO A 706 3.09 -14.39 -20.17
C PRO A 706 4.28 -14.97 -19.40
N ALA A 707 5.41 -14.25 -19.34
CA ALA A 707 6.61 -14.69 -18.61
C ALA A 707 6.44 -14.53 -17.10
N LEU A 708 5.77 -13.44 -16.65
CA LEU A 708 5.39 -13.22 -15.25
C LEU A 708 4.43 -14.32 -14.77
N ALA A 709 3.46 -14.70 -15.59
CA ALA A 709 2.50 -15.75 -15.26
C ALA A 709 3.13 -17.17 -15.26
N GLN A 710 4.19 -17.41 -16.06
CA GLN A 710 4.88 -18.68 -16.13
C GLN A 710 5.83 -18.91 -14.96
N ALA A 711 6.43 -17.84 -14.43
CA ALA A 711 7.36 -17.92 -13.30
C ALA A 711 6.70 -18.43 -12.02
N ASP A 712 7.49 -18.98 -11.08
CA ASP A 712 6.98 -19.35 -9.75
C ASP A 712 6.55 -18.11 -8.95
N VAL A 713 7.18 -16.96 -9.24
CA VAL A 713 6.77 -15.64 -8.72
C VAL A 713 6.92 -14.58 -9.82
N GLY A 714 5.82 -14.00 -10.25
CA GLY A 714 5.82 -12.85 -11.15
C GLY A 714 5.92 -11.55 -10.36
N ILE A 715 6.88 -10.68 -10.71
CA ILE A 715 7.13 -9.39 -10.05
C ILE A 715 7.07 -8.27 -11.07
N ALA A 716 6.06 -7.43 -10.99
CA ALA A 716 5.92 -6.25 -11.86
C ALA A 716 6.55 -5.01 -11.22
N ILE A 717 7.22 -4.18 -12.03
CA ILE A 717 7.85 -2.93 -11.59
C ILE A 717 7.23 -1.74 -12.29
N GLY A 718 6.90 -0.70 -11.51
CA GLY A 718 6.42 0.59 -12.00
C GLY A 718 4.92 0.78 -11.83
N SER A 719 4.47 2.02 -11.93
CA SER A 719 3.06 2.39 -11.76
C SER A 719 2.21 1.88 -12.92
N GLY A 720 1.83 0.66 -12.78
CA GLY A 720 0.72 -0.10 -13.29
C GLY A 720 0.15 0.22 -14.63
N THR A 721 0.47 -0.63 -15.54
CA THR A 721 -0.59 -1.03 -16.45
C THR A 721 -1.51 -1.98 -15.69
N ASP A 722 -2.82 -1.84 -15.91
CA ASP A 722 -3.82 -2.71 -15.27
C ASP A 722 -3.47 -4.20 -15.48
N VAL A 723 -2.84 -4.53 -16.61
CA VAL A 723 -2.33 -5.89 -16.96
C VAL A 723 -1.23 -6.38 -16.01
N ALA A 724 -0.30 -5.50 -15.61
CA ALA A 724 0.77 -5.87 -14.67
C ALA A 724 0.24 -6.19 -13.27
N ILE A 725 -0.72 -5.37 -12.79
CA ILE A 725 -1.39 -5.59 -11.51
C ILE A 725 -2.18 -6.90 -11.53
N GLU A 726 -2.82 -7.23 -12.65
CA GLU A 726 -3.64 -8.42 -12.77
C GLU A 726 -2.82 -9.71 -12.84
N THR A 727 -1.66 -9.68 -13.50
CA THR A 727 -0.86 -10.87 -13.79
C THR A 727 0.19 -11.20 -12.73
N ALA A 728 0.84 -10.17 -12.13
CA ALA A 728 1.94 -10.37 -11.20
C ALA A 728 1.50 -10.80 -9.80
N ASP A 729 2.35 -11.56 -9.10
CA ASP A 729 2.21 -11.94 -7.69
C ASP A 729 2.63 -10.82 -6.74
N ILE A 730 3.62 -10.04 -7.17
CA ILE A 730 4.11 -8.87 -6.45
C ILE A 730 4.14 -7.69 -7.41
N VAL A 731 3.61 -6.55 -6.97
CA VAL A 731 3.68 -5.29 -7.72
C VAL A 731 4.47 -4.28 -6.90
N LEU A 732 5.55 -3.78 -7.50
CA LEU A 732 6.34 -2.71 -6.94
C LEU A 732 5.86 -1.40 -7.58
N MET A 733 5.17 -0.57 -6.80
CA MET A 733 4.57 0.69 -7.27
C MET A 733 5.60 1.69 -7.79
N ARG A 734 6.88 1.43 -7.55
CA ARG A 734 8.00 2.26 -7.98
C ARG A 734 8.88 1.53 -8.97
N GLY A 735 9.47 2.30 -9.88
CA GLY A 735 10.51 1.82 -10.79
C GLY A 735 11.87 1.54 -10.14
N ASP A 736 12.03 1.71 -8.83
CA ASP A 736 13.28 1.51 -8.10
C ASP A 736 13.48 0.04 -7.73
N LEU A 737 14.52 -0.59 -8.30
CA LEU A 737 14.86 -1.99 -8.04
C LEU A 737 15.25 -2.30 -6.59
N ARG A 738 15.61 -1.29 -5.79
CA ARG A 738 15.84 -1.50 -4.34
C ARG A 738 14.57 -1.94 -3.63
N ASN A 739 13.40 -1.62 -4.17
CA ASN A 739 12.12 -2.09 -3.64
C ASN A 739 11.91 -3.60 -3.84
N LEU A 740 12.54 -4.20 -4.86
CA LEU A 740 12.58 -5.65 -5.01
C LEU A 740 13.34 -6.31 -3.86
N VAL A 741 14.50 -5.76 -3.50
CA VAL A 741 15.27 -6.22 -2.33
C VAL A 741 14.45 -6.09 -1.05
N ALA A 742 13.73 -4.97 -0.90
CA ALA A 742 12.84 -4.72 0.22
C ALA A 742 11.65 -5.71 0.27
N ALA A 743 11.05 -6.02 -0.88
CA ALA A 743 9.95 -6.98 -1.02
C ALA A 743 10.40 -8.40 -0.61
N ILE A 744 11.54 -8.86 -1.10
CA ILE A 744 12.10 -10.18 -0.74
C ILE A 744 12.41 -10.24 0.75
N ASN A 745 13.00 -9.17 1.33
CA ASN A 745 13.28 -9.11 2.76
C ASN A 745 12.01 -9.18 3.61
N LEU A 746 10.98 -8.43 3.21
CA LEU A 746 9.69 -8.42 3.90
C LEU A 746 8.99 -9.77 3.80
N SER A 747 8.98 -10.39 2.60
CA SER A 747 8.39 -11.72 2.38
C SER A 747 9.07 -12.78 3.26
N ARG A 748 10.40 -12.87 3.22
CA ARG A 748 11.17 -13.81 4.05
C ARG A 748 10.96 -13.57 5.54
N LYS A 749 10.86 -12.30 5.97
CA LYS A 749 10.59 -11.95 7.37
C LYS A 749 9.17 -12.35 7.78
N THR A 750 8.18 -12.09 6.92
CA THR A 750 6.79 -12.47 7.13
C THR A 750 6.66 -13.99 7.22
N TYR A 751 7.29 -14.72 6.29
CA TYR A 751 7.32 -16.17 6.31
C TYR A 751 7.92 -16.74 7.60
N ARG A 752 9.07 -16.22 8.06
CA ARG A 752 9.64 -16.60 9.35
C ARG A 752 8.69 -16.37 10.51
N LYS A 753 7.91 -15.28 10.47
CA LYS A 753 6.87 -15.00 11.48
C LYS A 753 5.72 -16.01 11.40
N MET A 754 5.33 -16.43 10.20
CA MET A 754 4.33 -17.50 10.02
C MET A 754 4.79 -18.79 10.70
N ILE A 755 6.02 -19.24 10.45
CA ILE A 755 6.60 -20.45 11.05
C ILE A 755 6.74 -20.33 12.56
N THR A 756 7.25 -19.19 13.06
CA THR A 756 7.39 -18.98 14.52
C THR A 756 6.04 -18.87 15.22
N ASN A 757 5.01 -18.34 14.55
CA ASN A 757 3.65 -18.34 15.06
C ASN A 757 3.09 -19.76 15.19
N LEU A 758 3.31 -20.62 14.18
CA LEU A 758 2.94 -22.03 14.24
C LEU A 758 3.66 -22.74 15.40
N PHE A 759 4.95 -22.48 15.58
CA PHE A 759 5.72 -23.02 16.72
C PHE A 759 5.06 -22.60 18.05
N TRP A 760 4.75 -21.32 18.26
CA TRP A 760 4.09 -20.86 19.48
C TRP A 760 2.67 -21.43 19.63
N ALA A 761 1.94 -21.64 18.55
CA ALA A 761 0.60 -22.24 18.59
C ALA A 761 0.63 -23.71 19.04
N PHE A 762 1.68 -24.45 18.71
CA PHE A 762 1.78 -25.88 19.05
C PHE A 762 2.52 -26.16 20.35
N ILE A 763 3.57 -25.41 20.70
CA ILE A 763 4.45 -25.74 21.81
C ILE A 763 3.71 -25.80 23.15
N TYR A 764 2.74 -24.87 23.37
CA TYR A 764 1.91 -24.87 24.57
C TYR A 764 1.06 -26.15 24.69
N ASN A 765 0.57 -26.68 23.59
CA ASN A 765 -0.22 -27.90 23.57
C ASN A 765 0.67 -29.15 23.72
N ILE A 766 1.82 -29.20 23.05
CA ILE A 766 2.76 -30.32 23.11
C ILE A 766 3.29 -30.52 24.55
N ILE A 767 3.58 -29.44 25.26
CA ILE A 767 4.04 -29.49 26.64
C ILE A 767 2.85 -29.64 27.59
N GLY A 768 1.77 -28.90 27.34
CA GLY A 768 0.66 -28.79 28.27
C GLY A 768 -0.22 -30.03 28.34
N ILE A 769 -0.47 -30.75 27.24
CA ILE A 769 -1.30 -31.96 27.23
C ILE A 769 -0.71 -33.07 28.13
N PRO A 770 0.58 -33.43 28.01
CA PRO A 770 1.17 -34.41 28.94
C PRO A 770 1.14 -33.97 30.41
N LEU A 771 1.41 -32.68 30.68
CA LEU A 771 1.34 -32.14 32.03
C LEU A 771 -0.09 -32.23 32.61
N ALA A 772 -1.10 -31.88 31.80
CA ALA A 772 -2.49 -31.98 32.19
C ALA A 772 -2.97 -33.44 32.34
N ALA A 773 -2.45 -34.33 31.50
CA ALA A 773 -2.77 -35.76 31.55
C ALA A 773 -2.20 -36.48 32.81
N GLY A 774 -1.36 -35.81 33.58
CA GLY A 774 -0.86 -36.32 34.85
C GLY A 774 0.67 -36.42 34.98
N LEU A 775 1.46 -36.05 33.93
CA LEU A 775 2.90 -35.99 34.03
C LEU A 775 3.35 -35.00 35.12
N LEU A 776 2.62 -33.91 35.34
CA LEU A 776 2.91 -32.95 36.40
C LEU A 776 2.77 -33.63 37.79
N TYR A 777 1.78 -34.49 37.99
CA TYR A 777 1.58 -35.22 39.25
C TYR A 777 2.75 -36.16 39.55
N THR A 778 3.29 -36.84 38.54
CA THR A 778 4.43 -37.75 38.74
C THR A 778 5.71 -36.98 39.11
N LEU A 779 5.83 -35.71 38.72
CA LEU A 779 6.99 -34.86 39.00
C LEU A 779 6.85 -34.08 40.33
N THR A 780 5.66 -33.61 40.67
CA THR A 780 5.44 -32.64 41.77
C THR A 780 4.45 -33.11 42.83
N GLY A 781 3.73 -34.21 42.58
CA GLY A 781 2.64 -34.66 43.44
C GLY A 781 1.35 -33.84 43.28
N GLN A 782 1.29 -32.89 42.33
CA GLN A 782 0.14 -32.04 42.12
C GLN A 782 -0.40 -32.18 40.69
N PHE A 783 -1.71 -32.15 40.53
CA PHE A 783 -2.35 -32.09 39.20
C PHE A 783 -2.39 -30.67 38.68
N LEU A 784 -2.40 -30.52 37.35
CA LEU A 784 -2.58 -29.22 36.71
C LEU A 784 -4.05 -28.81 36.83
N PRO A 785 -4.39 -27.72 37.54
CA PRO A 785 -5.77 -27.26 37.65
C PRO A 785 -6.28 -26.75 36.31
N PRO A 786 -7.58 -26.94 35.97
CA PRO A 786 -8.15 -26.51 34.67
C PRO A 786 -8.05 -25.00 34.41
N TYR A 787 -8.03 -24.16 35.44
CA TYR A 787 -7.86 -22.71 35.27
C TYR A 787 -6.43 -22.33 34.84
N LEU A 788 -5.38 -23.05 35.32
CA LEU A 788 -4.03 -22.86 34.82
C LEU A 788 -3.90 -23.34 33.38
N ALA A 789 -4.54 -24.45 33.03
CA ALA A 789 -4.66 -24.87 31.62
C ALA A 789 -5.26 -23.80 30.74
N ALA A 790 -6.30 -23.06 31.17
CA ALA A 790 -6.89 -21.96 30.46
C ALA A 790 -5.96 -20.75 30.32
N ILE A 791 -5.13 -20.45 31.34
CA ILE A 791 -4.10 -19.41 31.27
C ILE A 791 -3.05 -19.74 30.20
N PHE A 792 -2.55 -20.97 30.16
CA PHE A 792 -1.58 -21.41 29.15
C PHE A 792 -2.17 -21.29 27.73
N MET A 793 -3.41 -21.70 27.58
CA MET A 793 -4.13 -21.57 26.29
C MET A 793 -4.28 -20.09 25.87
N ALA A 794 -4.68 -19.19 26.78
CA ALA A 794 -4.79 -17.76 26.48
C ALA A 794 -3.42 -17.16 26.14
N SER A 795 -2.36 -17.56 26.85
CA SER A 795 -0.98 -17.12 26.62
C SER A 795 -0.47 -17.52 25.22
N SER A 796 -0.84 -18.71 24.73
CA SER A 796 -0.54 -19.16 23.36
C SER A 796 -1.08 -18.15 22.33
N SER A 797 -2.33 -17.76 22.45
CA SER A 797 -2.95 -16.79 21.53
C SER A 797 -2.29 -15.41 21.62
N VAL A 798 -1.97 -14.93 22.82
CA VAL A 798 -1.26 -13.67 23.03
C VAL A 798 0.14 -13.71 22.41
N SER A 799 0.87 -14.82 22.57
CA SER A 799 2.21 -14.99 22.00
C SER A 799 2.20 -14.92 20.49
N VAL A 800 1.29 -15.61 19.82
CA VAL A 800 1.12 -15.62 18.36
C VAL A 800 0.82 -14.22 17.85
N VAL A 801 -0.14 -13.55 18.47
CA VAL A 801 -0.57 -12.20 18.07
C VAL A 801 0.57 -11.20 18.27
N THR A 802 1.20 -11.21 19.44
CA THR A 802 2.31 -10.28 19.73
C THR A 802 3.47 -10.50 18.77
N ASN A 803 3.83 -11.76 18.49
CA ASN A 803 4.89 -12.08 17.54
C ASN A 803 4.58 -11.57 16.12
N ALA A 804 3.34 -11.69 15.66
CA ALA A 804 2.91 -11.14 14.36
C ALA A 804 2.98 -9.60 14.37
N LEU A 805 2.50 -8.93 15.42
CA LEU A 805 2.50 -7.46 15.53
C LEU A 805 3.92 -6.87 15.60
N LEU A 806 4.91 -7.61 16.04
CA LEU A 806 6.32 -7.17 15.98
C LEU A 806 6.77 -6.86 14.55
N LEU A 807 6.11 -7.45 13.53
CA LEU A 807 6.41 -7.15 12.14
C LEU A 807 6.06 -5.70 11.76
N LYS A 808 5.13 -5.02 12.45
CA LYS A 808 4.82 -3.59 12.25
C LYS A 808 6.04 -2.70 12.48
N ARG A 809 6.95 -3.11 13.38
CA ARG A 809 8.19 -2.37 13.69
C ARG A 809 9.31 -2.62 12.68
N TYR A 810 9.12 -3.59 11.79
CA TYR A 810 10.13 -3.93 10.80
C TYR A 810 10.09 -2.91 9.66
N GLU A 811 11.27 -2.37 9.31
CA GLU A 811 11.44 -1.50 8.15
C GLU A 811 12.02 -2.32 6.99
N PRO A 812 11.28 -2.50 5.88
CA PRO A 812 11.73 -3.32 4.76
C PRO A 812 12.75 -2.64 3.84
N ARG A 813 12.88 -1.31 3.93
CA ARG A 813 13.76 -0.51 3.07
C ARG A 813 15.22 -0.92 3.21
N THR A 814 15.98 -0.75 2.13
CA THR A 814 17.43 -0.96 2.14
C THR A 814 18.13 0.10 2.96
N LYS A 815 19.37 -0.18 3.39
CA LYS A 815 20.16 0.80 4.15
C LYS A 815 20.32 2.12 3.37
N GLN A 816 20.60 2.03 2.07
CA GLN A 816 20.74 3.19 1.20
C GLN A 816 19.44 4.01 1.13
N GLN A 817 18.28 3.37 0.99
CA GLN A 817 16.99 4.07 1.00
C GLN A 817 16.71 4.75 2.35
N LEU A 818 17.10 4.13 3.46
CA LEU A 818 16.96 4.72 4.80
C LEU A 818 17.89 5.92 5.00
N GLU A 819 19.11 5.87 4.46
CA GLU A 819 20.06 6.99 4.50
C GLU A 819 19.55 8.15 3.64
N GLU A 820 19.11 7.90 2.41
CA GLU A 820 18.51 8.92 1.54
C GLU A 820 17.29 9.57 2.20
N MET A 821 16.41 8.75 2.84
CA MET A 821 15.24 9.28 3.53
C MET A 821 15.63 10.14 4.76
N LYS A 822 16.64 9.75 5.52
CA LYS A 822 17.16 10.56 6.63
C LYS A 822 17.65 11.91 6.15
N LEU A 823 18.40 11.94 5.05
CA LEU A 823 18.87 13.17 4.43
C LEU A 823 17.73 14.08 3.97
N LEU A 824 16.63 13.50 3.45
CA LEU A 824 15.45 14.26 3.01
C LEU A 824 14.60 14.79 4.17
N THR A 825 14.61 14.11 5.33
CA THR A 825 13.82 14.47 6.52
C THR A 825 14.63 15.23 7.57
N GLU A 826 15.94 15.38 7.36
CA GLU A 826 16.80 16.14 8.28
C GLU A 826 16.45 17.62 8.22
N GLU A 827 16.23 18.24 9.39
CA GLU A 827 15.97 19.68 9.48
C GLU A 827 17.12 20.45 8.83
N ARG A 828 16.79 21.26 7.85
CA ARG A 828 17.77 22.12 7.21
C ARG A 828 18.13 23.25 8.17
N VAL A 829 19.41 23.56 8.23
CA VAL A 829 19.94 24.69 8.99
C VAL A 829 20.48 25.75 8.05
N ILE A 830 20.50 26.96 8.48
CA ILE A 830 21.04 28.08 7.70
C ILE A 830 22.53 28.23 8.02
N ASP A 831 23.37 28.27 6.98
CA ASP A 831 24.78 28.69 7.11
C ASP A 831 24.83 30.13 7.60
N PRO A 832 25.43 30.41 8.77
CA PRO A 832 25.38 31.75 9.40
C PRO A 832 26.21 32.79 8.62
N ILE A 833 27.01 32.40 7.64
CA ILE A 833 27.81 33.28 6.82
C ILE A 833 27.10 33.65 5.52
N CYS A 834 26.65 32.66 4.75
CA CYS A 834 26.11 32.90 3.41
C CYS A 834 24.58 32.83 3.35
N GLY A 835 23.91 32.42 4.43
CA GLY A 835 22.43 32.32 4.48
C GLY A 835 21.84 31.15 3.69
N MET A 836 22.64 30.23 3.16
CA MET A 836 22.13 29.05 2.44
C MET A 836 21.54 28.04 3.39
N GLU A 837 20.41 27.45 2.98
CA GLU A 837 19.86 26.28 3.63
C GLU A 837 20.71 25.05 3.31
N ILE A 838 21.25 24.41 4.31
CA ILE A 838 22.15 23.26 4.21
C ILE A 838 21.64 22.10 5.06
N ILE A 839 22.04 20.90 4.68
CA ILE A 839 21.75 19.68 5.44
C ILE A 839 22.89 19.44 6.42
N PRO A 840 22.67 19.40 7.74
CA PRO A 840 23.71 19.26 8.76
C PRO A 840 24.67 18.09 8.51
N SER A 841 24.16 16.92 8.11
CA SER A 841 24.98 15.74 7.86
C SER A 841 25.89 15.84 6.62
N GLN A 842 25.62 16.78 5.70
CA GLN A 842 26.42 17.03 4.48
C GLN A 842 27.25 18.32 4.56
N SER A 843 27.22 19.00 5.69
CA SER A 843 27.89 20.29 5.89
C SER A 843 29.06 20.19 6.86
N ILE A 844 29.89 21.21 6.88
CA ILE A 844 31.05 21.28 7.77
C ILE A 844 30.56 21.71 9.16
N GLU A 845 30.70 20.84 10.16
CA GLU A 845 30.32 21.11 11.55
C GLU A 845 31.47 21.81 12.28
N TYR A 846 31.19 22.93 12.94
CA TYR A 846 32.12 23.60 13.85
C TYR A 846 31.45 23.92 15.19
N LYS A 847 32.12 23.60 16.29
CA LYS A 847 31.58 23.81 17.64
C LYS A 847 32.20 25.06 18.27
N TYR A 848 31.37 26.08 18.62
CA TYR A 848 31.78 27.27 19.28
C TYR A 848 30.89 27.60 20.48
N LYS A 849 31.48 27.94 21.64
CA LYS A 849 30.76 28.20 22.91
C LYS A 849 29.65 27.17 23.23
N ASN A 850 29.94 25.89 23.04
CA ASN A 850 29.06 24.74 23.29
C ASN A 850 27.86 24.60 22.33
N LYS A 851 27.78 25.44 21.26
CA LYS A 851 26.78 25.37 20.19
C LYS A 851 27.41 24.86 18.89
N LYS A 852 26.66 24.09 18.08
CA LYS A 852 27.08 23.59 16.78
C LYS A 852 26.63 24.57 15.70
N TYR A 853 27.54 24.89 14.80
CA TYR A 853 27.27 25.68 13.60
C TYR A 853 27.64 24.83 12.39
N TYR A 854 26.92 25.01 11.31
CA TYR A 854 27.09 24.24 10.09
C TYR A 854 27.38 25.20 8.92
N PHE A 855 28.28 24.79 8.03
CA PHE A 855 28.76 25.60 6.93
C PHE A 855 28.70 24.85 5.61
N CYS A 856 28.29 25.53 4.55
CA CYS A 856 28.22 24.95 3.20
C CYS A 856 29.61 24.69 2.60
N SER A 857 30.62 25.41 3.05
CA SER A 857 31.99 25.34 2.52
C SER A 857 33.04 25.67 3.58
N ALA A 858 34.28 25.24 3.32
CA ALA A 858 35.42 25.59 4.16
C ALA A 858 35.67 27.11 4.22
N GLY A 859 35.30 27.85 3.19
CA GLY A 859 35.37 29.32 3.19
C GLY A 859 34.45 29.95 4.23
N CYS A 860 33.20 29.50 4.34
CA CYS A 860 32.26 29.98 5.35
C CYS A 860 32.72 29.61 6.78
N GLU A 861 33.29 28.41 6.96
CA GLU A 861 33.86 28.02 8.26
C GLU A 861 35.02 28.89 8.69
N VAL A 862 35.95 29.22 7.78
CA VAL A 862 37.10 30.07 8.04
C VAL A 862 36.66 31.50 8.36
N GLU A 863 35.73 32.04 7.62
CA GLU A 863 35.14 33.36 7.84
C GLU A 863 34.46 33.45 9.23
N PHE A 864 33.67 32.44 9.60
CA PHE A 864 33.08 32.35 10.93
C PHE A 864 34.14 32.30 12.03
N LYS A 865 35.23 31.50 11.85
CA LYS A 865 36.31 31.37 12.80
C LYS A 865 37.08 32.70 13.02
N SER A 866 37.15 33.55 12.00
CA SER A 866 37.82 34.82 12.07
C SER A 866 37.07 35.84 12.97
N ASN A 867 35.73 35.82 12.97
CA ASN A 867 34.91 36.70 13.80
C ASN A 867 33.56 36.06 14.20
N PRO A 868 33.56 35.08 15.11
CA PRO A 868 32.36 34.33 15.46
C PRO A 868 31.24 35.21 16.06
N GLU A 869 31.59 36.22 16.81
CA GLU A 869 30.65 37.09 17.54
C GLU A 869 29.76 37.92 16.59
N LYS A 870 30.26 38.25 15.42
CA LYS A 870 29.52 38.95 14.36
C LYS A 870 28.33 38.14 13.85
N TYR A 871 28.47 36.83 13.85
CA TYR A 871 27.51 35.90 13.22
C TYR A 871 26.67 35.08 14.21
N MET A 872 26.82 35.31 15.54
CA MET A 872 26.10 34.59 16.59
C MET A 872 24.63 34.99 16.77
N ASN A 873 24.17 36.12 16.27
CA ASN A 873 22.83 36.68 16.53
C ASN A 873 21.79 36.23 15.49
N PHE A 874 22.11 35.23 14.65
CA PHE A 874 21.22 34.72 13.61
C PHE A 874 20.02 33.86 14.10
N ASP A 875 19.98 33.51 15.40
CA ASP A 875 18.92 32.62 15.94
C ASP A 875 17.53 33.28 16.07
N ASN A 876 17.40 34.58 15.83
CA ASN A 876 16.14 35.35 15.99
C ASN A 876 15.65 36.04 14.71
N ILE A 877 16.20 35.70 13.55
CA ILE A 877 15.72 36.28 12.30
C ILE A 877 14.84 35.23 11.59
N ASP A 878 13.52 35.46 11.63
CA ASP A 878 12.54 34.80 10.81
C ASP A 878 12.97 34.91 9.33
N PRO A 879 13.12 33.82 8.58
CA PRO A 879 13.47 33.87 7.15
C PRO A 879 12.56 34.77 6.31
N LYS A 880 11.34 35.04 6.80
CA LYS A 880 10.38 35.98 6.17
C LYS A 880 10.76 37.46 6.37
N LEU A 881 11.65 37.78 7.31
CA LEU A 881 12.11 39.17 7.55
C LEU A 881 13.27 39.59 6.65
N MET A 882 14.02 38.66 6.06
CA MET A 882 15.05 39.00 5.06
C MET A 882 14.47 39.58 3.75
N HIS A 883 13.21 39.31 3.44
CA HIS A 883 12.54 39.92 2.26
C HIS A 883 11.97 41.33 2.54
N LYS A 884 11.98 41.84 3.79
CA LYS A 884 11.39 43.14 4.16
C LYS A 884 12.35 44.30 4.40
N GLN A 885 13.66 44.10 4.27
CA GLN A 885 14.65 45.19 4.42
C GLN A 885 15.31 45.66 3.14
N SER A 886 14.67 45.49 1.98
CA SER A 886 15.18 46.03 0.71
C SER A 886 14.34 47.17 0.16
N GLU A 887 14.12 48.19 0.94
CA GLU A 887 13.75 49.50 0.39
C GLU A 887 14.95 50.46 0.49
N SER A 888 15.45 50.86 -0.70
CA SER A 888 16.49 51.86 -1.01
C SER A 888 17.95 51.35 -1.08
N GLY A 889 18.34 50.88 -2.26
CA GLY A 889 19.73 50.65 -2.64
C GLY A 889 19.79 49.71 -3.89
N ASN A 890 20.60 50.00 -4.88
CA ASN A 890 20.80 49.21 -6.10
C ASN A 890 21.19 47.77 -5.74
N LEU A 891 20.22 46.86 -5.73
CA LEU A 891 20.43 45.45 -5.53
C LEU A 891 20.88 44.81 -6.86
N VAL A 892 21.96 44.03 -6.80
CA VAL A 892 22.56 43.31 -7.91
C VAL A 892 22.60 41.82 -7.60
N THR A 893 22.61 41.00 -8.66
CA THR A 893 22.67 39.52 -8.56
C THR A 893 24.01 39.02 -9.06
N ASP A 894 24.64 38.13 -8.31
CA ASP A 894 25.85 37.43 -8.74
C ASP A 894 25.49 36.40 -9.82
N PRO A 895 26.02 36.51 -11.04
CA PRO A 895 25.64 35.64 -12.16
C PRO A 895 26.08 34.18 -11.99
N VAL A 896 27.02 33.88 -11.11
CA VAL A 896 27.57 32.54 -10.88
C VAL A 896 26.76 31.78 -9.83
N CYS A 897 26.48 32.40 -8.69
CA CYS A 897 25.83 31.74 -7.56
C CYS A 897 24.36 32.17 -7.34
N GLY A 898 23.87 33.19 -8.06
CA GLY A 898 22.49 33.66 -7.94
C GLY A 898 22.18 34.47 -6.68
N MET A 899 23.14 34.81 -5.86
CA MET A 899 22.94 35.65 -4.68
C MET A 899 22.56 37.08 -5.06
N VAL A 900 21.73 37.70 -4.23
CA VAL A 900 21.29 39.10 -4.39
C VAL A 900 21.83 39.90 -3.21
N GLY A 901 22.49 41.04 -3.49
CA GLY A 901 23.05 41.94 -2.48
C GLY A 901 23.24 43.37 -3.00
N LYS A 902 23.74 44.28 -2.14
CA LYS A 902 23.97 45.68 -2.56
C LYS A 902 25.24 45.77 -3.38
N SER A 903 25.17 46.50 -4.51
CA SER A 903 26.30 46.69 -5.41
C SER A 903 27.52 47.33 -4.74
N GLU A 904 27.34 48.10 -3.66
CA GLU A 904 28.41 48.76 -2.90
C GLU A 904 29.31 47.81 -2.10
N ASP A 905 28.79 46.65 -1.74
CA ASP A 905 29.48 45.65 -0.90
C ASP A 905 30.10 44.51 -1.74
N TRP A 906 29.97 44.55 -3.06
CA TRP A 906 30.34 43.45 -3.98
C TRP A 906 31.48 43.84 -4.93
N ILE A 907 32.14 42.79 -5.49
CA ILE A 907 33.26 42.95 -6.40
C ILE A 907 32.69 43.26 -7.79
N GLU A 908 32.92 44.48 -8.29
CA GLU A 908 32.52 44.89 -9.64
C GLU A 908 33.55 44.40 -10.68
N TYR A 909 33.05 43.84 -11.77
CA TYR A 909 33.90 43.43 -12.90
C TYR A 909 33.14 43.74 -14.20
N GLU A 910 33.84 44.36 -15.16
CA GLU A 910 33.29 44.70 -16.46
C GLU A 910 33.74 43.66 -17.51
N HIS A 911 32.72 43.10 -18.21
CA HIS A 911 32.93 42.18 -19.33
C HIS A 911 32.04 42.59 -20.48
N GLU A 912 32.68 42.74 -21.69
CA GLU A 912 31.98 43.22 -22.91
C GLU A 912 31.16 44.49 -22.77
N GLY A 913 31.64 45.49 -21.99
CA GLY A 913 30.96 46.76 -21.77
C GLY A 913 29.79 46.71 -20.78
N LYS A 914 29.56 45.58 -20.08
CA LYS A 914 28.54 45.38 -19.07
C LYS A 914 29.17 45.12 -17.71
N LYS A 915 28.60 45.73 -16.67
CA LYS A 915 29.05 45.54 -15.30
C LYS A 915 28.35 44.37 -14.65
N TYR A 916 29.16 43.46 -14.07
CA TYR A 916 28.70 42.31 -13.26
C TYR A 916 29.21 42.47 -11.83
N TYR A 917 28.42 41.98 -10.88
CA TYR A 917 28.73 42.09 -9.45
C TYR A 917 28.81 40.70 -8.83
N PHE A 918 29.88 40.42 -8.10
CA PHE A 918 30.17 39.12 -7.51
C PHE A 918 30.27 39.21 -6.00
N CYS A 919 29.59 38.31 -5.33
CA CYS A 919 29.56 38.28 -3.85
C CYS A 919 30.92 37.93 -3.24
N ASN A 920 31.79 37.27 -3.99
CA ASN A 920 33.15 36.93 -3.54
C ASN A 920 34.12 36.69 -4.75
N ASN A 921 35.43 36.59 -4.42
CA ASN A 921 36.48 36.34 -5.43
C ASN A 921 36.36 35.00 -6.15
N SER A 922 35.80 33.96 -5.52
CA SER A 922 35.64 32.64 -6.15
C SER A 922 34.65 32.70 -7.30
N CYS A 923 33.50 33.37 -7.12
CA CYS A 923 32.50 33.60 -8.17
C CYS A 923 33.08 34.44 -9.31
N LEU A 924 33.89 35.48 -9.01
CA LEU A 924 34.57 36.27 -10.02
C LEU A 924 35.58 35.44 -10.84
N VAL A 925 36.32 34.56 -10.21
CA VAL A 925 37.30 33.70 -10.88
C VAL A 925 36.58 32.66 -11.75
N GLU A 926 35.49 32.09 -11.25
CA GLU A 926 34.70 31.13 -12.02
C GLU A 926 34.03 31.77 -13.23
N PHE A 927 33.49 32.98 -13.09
CA PHE A 927 32.96 33.78 -14.22
C PHE A 927 34.08 34.10 -15.24
N LYS A 928 35.28 34.48 -14.81
CA LYS A 928 36.41 34.80 -15.73
C LYS A 928 36.88 33.59 -16.52
N ASN A 929 36.73 32.37 -15.97
CA ASN A 929 37.13 31.14 -16.63
C ASN A 929 36.17 30.73 -17.77
N ASP A 930 34.91 31.04 -17.66
CA ASP A 930 33.86 30.72 -18.65
C ASP A 930 32.70 31.73 -18.57
N PRO A 931 32.89 32.99 -19.08
CA PRO A 931 31.86 34.03 -18.98
C PRO A 931 30.59 33.68 -19.74
N ASP A 932 30.69 33.03 -20.90
CA ASP A 932 29.55 32.73 -21.78
C ASP A 932 28.52 31.84 -21.10
N LYS A 933 28.93 30.92 -20.24
CA LYS A 933 28.07 30.04 -19.44
C LYS A 933 27.11 30.83 -18.52
N TYR A 934 27.47 32.00 -18.10
CA TYR A 934 26.72 32.80 -17.11
C TYR A 934 26.01 34.02 -17.71
N VAL A 935 26.38 34.44 -18.91
CA VAL A 935 25.76 35.58 -19.61
C VAL A 935 24.41 35.23 -20.23
N GLU A 936 24.19 34.00 -20.67
CA GLU A 936 22.90 33.51 -21.20
C GLU A 936 21.79 33.38 -20.19
N ASN A 937 22.06 33.21 -18.89
CA ASN A 937 21.06 33.03 -17.85
C ASN A 937 20.29 34.32 -17.48
N GLU A 938 20.75 35.48 -17.89
CA GLU A 938 20.07 36.77 -17.59
C GLU A 938 18.82 37.05 -18.42
N LYS A 939 18.62 36.37 -19.56
CA LYS A 939 17.43 36.61 -20.42
C LYS A 939 16.13 36.07 -19.89
N VAL A 940 16.16 35.25 -18.81
CA VAL A 940 14.96 34.57 -18.27
C VAL A 940 14.37 35.30 -17.06
N ILE A 941 15.08 36.23 -16.42
CA ILE A 941 14.65 36.84 -15.13
C ILE A 941 13.94 38.20 -15.28
N VAL A 942 13.99 38.87 -16.46
CA VAL A 942 13.51 40.27 -16.59
C VAL A 942 11.98 40.40 -16.85
N ASN A 943 11.23 39.33 -17.02
CA ASN A 943 9.80 39.43 -17.41
C ASN A 943 8.76 38.98 -16.37
N SER A 944 9.08 38.90 -15.07
CA SER A 944 8.11 38.50 -14.05
C SER A 944 7.78 39.51 -12.95
N ASN A 945 8.18 40.78 -13.06
CA ASN A 945 7.81 41.79 -12.05
C ASN A 945 6.97 42.92 -12.67
N LYS A 946 5.64 42.71 -12.77
CA LYS A 946 4.63 43.75 -12.71
C LYS A 946 3.25 43.15 -12.50
N LYS A 947 2.86 42.96 -11.20
CA LYS A 947 1.54 43.19 -10.64
C LYS A 947 1.47 42.51 -9.26
N GLU A 948 1.98 43.18 -8.25
CA GLU A 948 1.55 42.92 -6.87
C GLU A 948 0.38 43.87 -6.58
N VAL A 949 -0.77 43.26 -6.23
CA VAL A 949 -1.87 43.96 -5.57
C VAL A 949 -1.53 43.93 -4.08
N GLU A 950 -1.36 45.08 -3.50
CA GLU A 950 -1.24 45.25 -2.03
C GLU A 950 -2.53 44.79 -1.34
N GLU A 951 -2.52 43.65 -0.65
CA GLU A 951 -3.52 43.31 0.35
C GLU A 951 -3.24 44.18 1.59
N LYS A 952 -4.13 45.13 1.86
CA LYS A 952 -4.14 45.88 3.14
C LYS A 952 -4.53 44.91 4.25
N VAL A 953 -3.64 44.72 5.22
CA VAL A 953 -3.90 43.91 6.42
C VAL A 953 -4.60 44.80 7.44
N ALA A 954 -5.83 44.45 7.80
CA ALA A 954 -6.60 45.15 8.83
C ALA A 954 -5.91 45.06 10.22
N LYS A 955 -5.93 46.16 10.98
CA LYS A 955 -5.31 46.30 12.33
C LYS A 955 -6.29 46.86 13.36
N LEU A 956 -6.05 46.58 14.64
CA LEU A 956 -6.74 47.22 15.77
C LEU A 956 -6.06 48.55 16.10
N LYS A 957 -6.85 49.63 16.23
CA LYS A 957 -6.35 50.97 16.57
C LYS A 957 -7.08 51.54 17.77
N CYS A 958 -6.32 52.06 18.75
CA CYS A 958 -6.89 52.81 19.86
C CYS A 958 -7.39 54.16 19.41
N VAL A 959 -8.64 54.46 19.71
CA VAL A 959 -9.27 55.72 19.30
C VAL A 959 -8.71 56.95 20.03
N GLU A 960 -8.14 56.78 21.24
CA GLU A 960 -7.63 57.90 22.07
C GLU A 960 -6.16 58.23 21.84
N CYS A 961 -5.29 57.21 21.70
CA CYS A 961 -3.85 57.44 21.59
C CYS A 961 -3.25 57.04 20.26
N GLY A 962 -4.05 56.42 19.32
CA GLY A 962 -3.57 56.02 18.03
C GLY A 962 -2.70 54.75 18.01
N LEU A 963 -2.53 54.07 19.17
CA LEU A 963 -1.77 52.81 19.23
C LEU A 963 -2.40 51.76 18.27
N GLU A 964 -1.59 51.17 17.39
CA GLU A 964 -2.00 50.14 16.46
C GLU A 964 -1.48 48.78 16.93
N GLN A 965 -2.32 47.75 16.84
CA GLN A 965 -2.00 46.38 17.18
C GLN A 965 -2.56 45.46 16.09
N ASP A 966 -1.82 44.38 15.75
CA ASP A 966 -2.30 43.38 14.80
C ASP A 966 -3.51 42.63 15.36
N LEU A 967 -4.46 42.24 14.49
CA LEU A 967 -5.59 41.41 14.87
C LEU A 967 -5.09 40.06 15.42
N PRO A 968 -5.65 39.57 16.55
CA PRO A 968 -5.37 38.22 17.01
C PRO A 968 -5.61 37.18 15.93
N GLN A 969 -4.72 36.20 15.86
CA GLN A 969 -4.85 35.11 14.91
C GLN A 969 -5.43 33.85 15.57
N HIS A 970 -6.36 33.20 14.89
CA HIS A 970 -6.88 31.89 15.27
C HIS A 970 -6.94 31.00 14.04
N CYS A 971 -6.49 29.75 14.18
CA CYS A 971 -6.38 28.82 13.04
C CYS A 971 -5.56 29.34 11.84
N GLY A 972 -4.49 30.12 12.13
CA GLY A 972 -3.54 30.62 11.14
C GLY A 972 -3.98 31.83 10.31
N LYS A 973 -5.12 32.46 10.67
CA LYS A 973 -5.62 33.69 10.04
C LYS A 973 -6.04 34.73 11.08
N PRO A 974 -6.00 36.02 10.74
CA PRO A 974 -6.54 37.08 11.61
C PRO A 974 -8.03 36.87 11.87
N MET A 975 -8.46 37.10 13.10
CA MET A 975 -9.89 37.10 13.48
C MET A 975 -10.60 38.32 12.89
N HIS A 976 -11.89 38.23 12.67
CA HIS A 976 -12.73 39.34 12.21
C HIS A 976 -13.76 39.72 13.27
N GLU A 977 -14.34 40.90 13.16
CA GLU A 977 -15.34 41.42 14.09
C GLU A 977 -16.74 40.94 13.69
N GLU A 978 -17.46 40.32 14.64
CA GLU A 978 -18.86 39.97 14.53
C GLU A 978 -19.52 40.12 15.89
N ASP A 979 -20.65 40.85 15.96
CA ASP A 979 -21.40 41.11 17.20
C ASP A 979 -20.55 41.62 18.37
N ASP A 980 -19.71 42.67 18.16
CA ASP A 980 -18.81 43.26 19.14
C ASP A 980 -17.75 42.32 19.75
N GLN A 981 -17.46 41.21 19.07
CA GLN A 981 -16.40 40.28 19.45
C GLN A 981 -15.51 39.95 18.23
N LEU A 982 -14.27 39.51 18.49
CA LEU A 982 -13.41 38.93 17.48
C LEU A 982 -13.73 37.45 17.32
N VAL A 983 -14.13 37.05 16.12
CA VAL A 983 -14.56 35.71 15.81
C VAL A 983 -13.52 35.05 14.89
N CYS A 984 -13.27 33.77 15.08
CA CYS A 984 -12.45 32.97 14.16
C CYS A 984 -13.07 32.96 12.76
N TRP A 985 -12.28 33.07 11.74
CA TRP A 985 -12.73 33.02 10.33
C TRP A 985 -13.51 31.72 9.97
N MET A 986 -13.41 30.66 10.79
CA MET A 986 -14.22 29.43 10.68
C MET A 986 -15.55 29.50 11.44
N GLY A 987 -15.91 30.66 12.00
CA GLY A 987 -17.13 30.90 12.75
C GLY A 987 -16.98 30.87 14.27
N SER A 988 -17.99 31.38 14.96
CA SER A 988 -18.01 31.56 16.43
C SER A 988 -17.86 30.25 17.23
N SER A 989 -18.25 29.11 16.64
CA SER A 989 -18.09 27.79 17.26
C SER A 989 -16.61 27.32 17.33
N CYS A 990 -15.72 27.91 16.53
CA CYS A 990 -14.30 27.59 16.52
C CYS A 990 -13.53 28.40 17.58
N GLY A 991 -13.91 29.65 17.81
CA GLY A 991 -13.31 30.49 18.84
C GLY A 991 -13.73 31.94 18.74
N THR A 992 -14.02 32.57 19.88
CA THR A 992 -14.35 33.99 20.01
C THR A 992 -13.48 34.62 21.07
N GLN A 993 -13.12 35.91 20.91
CA GLN A 993 -12.40 36.70 21.89
C GLN A 993 -13.03 38.10 21.99
N PRO A 994 -13.08 38.72 23.18
CA PRO A 994 -13.52 40.11 23.27
C PRO A 994 -12.52 41.04 22.54
N ILE A 995 -13.02 42.12 21.97
CA ILE A 995 -12.17 43.13 21.34
C ILE A 995 -11.25 43.72 22.43
N PRO A 996 -9.94 43.76 22.24
CA PRO A 996 -9.01 44.32 23.20
C PRO A 996 -9.36 45.76 23.59
N GLN A 997 -9.28 46.07 24.88
CA GLN A 997 -9.53 47.41 25.40
C GLN A 997 -8.21 48.16 25.69
N HIS A 998 -8.16 49.42 25.29
CA HIS A 998 -7.09 50.32 25.66
C HIS A 998 -7.68 51.63 26.17
N HIS A 999 -7.19 52.15 27.28
CA HIS A 999 -7.81 53.28 28.04
C HIS A 999 -9.29 53.05 28.41
N GLY A 1000 -9.70 51.81 28.68
CA GLY A 1000 -11.06 51.47 29.07
C GLY A 1000 -12.10 51.50 27.94
N LYS A 1001 -11.65 51.61 26.69
CA LYS A 1001 -12.51 51.56 25.48
C LYS A 1001 -12.03 50.50 24.53
N ASN A 1002 -12.96 49.85 23.82
CA ASN A 1002 -12.65 48.89 22.79
C ASN A 1002 -11.82 49.53 21.66
N MET A 1003 -10.81 48.82 21.19
CA MET A 1003 -10.06 49.24 19.99
C MET A 1003 -10.92 49.05 18.73
N LYS A 1004 -10.70 49.87 17.70
CA LYS A 1004 -11.42 49.77 16.44
C LYS A 1004 -10.56 49.05 15.39
N ILE A 1005 -11.18 48.22 14.57
CA ILE A 1005 -10.53 47.65 13.39
C ILE A 1005 -10.41 48.72 12.33
N ILE A 1006 -9.21 48.90 11.79
CA ILE A 1006 -8.90 49.74 10.60
C ILE A 1006 -8.33 48.85 9.50
N GLU A 1007 -8.80 49.06 8.29
CA GLU A 1007 -8.34 48.36 7.07
C GLU A 1007 -7.05 48.97 6.51
#